data_13b670dfd2d7aa377a5e24fc89d634a4
#
_entry.id   13b670dfd2d7aa377a5e24fc89d634a4
#
_cell.length_a   1.000
_cell.length_b   1.000
_cell.length_c   1.000
_cell.angle_alpha   90.00
_cell.angle_beta   90.00
_cell.angle_gamma   90.00
#
_symmetry.space_group_name_H-M   'P 1'
#
loop_
_entity.id
_entity.type
_entity.pdbx_description
1 polymer ?
#
loop_
_entity_poly.entity_id
_entity_poly.type
_entity_poly.pdbx_seq_one_letter_code
_entity_poly.pdbx_strand_id
1 'polypeptide(L)'
;MGQEHATLTLLEKVRLTAGNDMWSTCALPQYGLPAVRMADGPMGVTGGRVDERDVALLTPCGLSLAASWDRSLVRRVGEVIGDEALRMGVQAVLAPNLNLMRSPLAGRAFELFGEDPHLIAELGSAWAQGVQGRGVASVIKHVVCNDSETNRRGMNAVVDECTLRDVYFWPFEVAARQGAWAMLTGYNRVNGAACAEQGQVLTDWLKGDLAWDGLVMSDWFGTRDGAASLNNGLDLEMPGPARHMGTALLEAAGADTVIEARVDDAVDRLVRLAGRVANPKFYQATAQAQSQRLAVLEDAAAAGMVLLRNEGAMLPLADEKPGILAIIGPNATAPCFQGGTFAKVALSSGVTSPLQALRDRFEGQGKQVMFAQGVAAEHRIPPLTELALLTDQGLPGIDLFFYPELDKPAVHHEVRHASSLIWFKDMPGIGNLLMLDGKATIKARTHFVAERCGEYRFYVGGTGEVVLNVNGQCLATFDGMSLEADIMGKLMQTPHITANRWLEAGQKVELEFEMGIARSLAHGLWFGCQAPQEDDLLEQAVALAQVADAVVLMVGETADAGLESVDRATTHLSRNQEELVRRVCAANSKTVVVLNVAHPVDIVCMEEAASVLLTWYPGQQFGPALASVLSGDREPGGRLPVTFARQEEDYPVWSLTPAANGDLEYHEGWWVGYRSFVARDIHPAFGFGYGQGYALFDYASLGVNGECVNDLEVAISLSNISSRAGKEVVQLYLLEPQEEDLPIRLSLKAFESVHLKAGAQQTVRFQLGADAFSRWDAVLNRKVLVCGRYELLIGHSVDDISVRLQLDVEKGGGIRAP
;
A
#
# COMPACT_ATOMS: atom_id res chain seq x y z
N MET A 1 22.38 -13.02 -26.18
CA MET A 1 22.91 -13.22 -24.82
C MET A 1 22.89 -14.67 -24.29
N GLY A 2 22.37 -15.63 -24.97
CA GLY A 2 22.15 -16.99 -24.45
C GLY A 2 23.32 -17.99 -24.57
N GLN A 3 24.50 -17.61 -25.04
CA GLN A 3 25.66 -18.51 -25.19
C GLN A 3 26.89 -18.09 -24.37
N GLU A 4 26.91 -16.96 -23.72
CA GLU A 4 28.09 -16.43 -23.02
C GLU A 4 28.22 -16.88 -21.56
N HIS A 5 27.13 -17.41 -20.96
CA HIS A 5 27.15 -17.85 -19.55
C HIS A 5 27.87 -19.17 -19.31
N ALA A 6 28.03 -19.97 -20.35
CA ALA A 6 28.81 -21.23 -20.27
C ALA A 6 30.31 -21.03 -19.92
N THR A 7 30.77 -19.77 -19.90
CA THR A 7 32.17 -19.41 -19.61
C THR A 7 32.39 -18.89 -18.21
N LEU A 8 31.32 -18.63 -17.42
CA LEU A 8 31.45 -18.18 -16.04
C LEU A 8 32.02 -19.27 -15.14
N THR A 9 32.97 -18.92 -14.33
CA THR A 9 33.44 -19.80 -13.25
C THR A 9 32.37 -19.98 -12.19
N LEU A 10 32.41 -21.08 -11.43
CA LEU A 10 31.46 -21.28 -10.33
C LEU A 10 31.47 -20.12 -9.32
N LEU A 11 32.66 -19.56 -9.04
CA LEU A 11 32.77 -18.37 -8.17
C LEU A 11 32.00 -17.16 -8.70
N GLU A 12 32.08 -16.89 -10.00
CA GLU A 12 31.32 -15.80 -10.63
C GLU A 12 29.82 -16.06 -10.62
N LYS A 13 29.41 -17.31 -10.90
CA LYS A 13 28.00 -17.72 -10.87
C LYS A 13 27.39 -17.55 -9.48
N VAL A 14 28.02 -18.08 -8.43
CA VAL A 14 27.49 -17.96 -7.06
C VAL A 14 27.46 -16.50 -6.58
N ARG A 15 28.41 -15.66 -6.97
CA ARG A 15 28.37 -14.22 -6.65
C ARG A 15 27.14 -13.52 -7.23
N LEU A 16 26.64 -13.97 -8.37
CA LEU A 16 25.42 -13.43 -8.99
C LEU A 16 24.13 -13.82 -8.26
N THR A 17 24.13 -14.86 -7.40
CA THR A 17 22.97 -15.24 -6.60
C THR A 17 22.76 -14.35 -5.38
N ALA A 18 23.51 -13.28 -5.24
CA ALA A 18 23.48 -12.35 -4.13
C ALA A 18 23.55 -10.90 -4.54
N GLY A 19 22.92 -10.01 -3.76
CA GLY A 19 23.04 -8.57 -3.94
C GLY A 19 24.47 -8.06 -3.75
N ASN A 20 24.81 -6.98 -4.42
CA ASN A 20 26.07 -6.26 -4.25
C ASN A 20 26.01 -5.28 -3.07
N ASP A 21 24.91 -4.60 -2.92
CA ASP A 21 24.61 -3.62 -1.87
C ASP A 21 23.12 -3.63 -1.51
N MET A 22 22.67 -2.60 -0.77
CA MET A 22 21.27 -2.51 -0.31
C MET A 22 20.26 -2.55 -1.47
N TRP A 23 20.61 -2.02 -2.65
CA TRP A 23 19.67 -1.75 -3.73
C TRP A 23 20.11 -2.26 -5.10
N SER A 24 21.22 -3.00 -5.21
CA SER A 24 21.69 -3.47 -6.51
C SER A 24 22.18 -4.91 -6.52
N THR A 25 22.02 -5.56 -7.68
CA THR A 25 22.63 -6.86 -7.96
C THR A 25 24.13 -6.72 -8.25
N CYS A 26 24.85 -7.84 -8.19
CA CYS A 26 26.22 -7.86 -8.68
C CYS A 26 26.29 -7.63 -10.21
N ALA A 27 27.32 -6.91 -10.66
CA ALA A 27 27.62 -6.72 -12.08
C ALA A 27 28.81 -7.58 -12.50
N LEU A 28 28.82 -8.04 -13.75
CA LEU A 28 29.97 -8.62 -14.43
C LEU A 28 30.18 -7.92 -15.79
N PRO A 29 30.79 -6.71 -15.78
CA PRO A 29 30.91 -5.89 -16.98
C PRO A 29 31.71 -6.57 -18.11
N GLN A 30 32.67 -7.43 -17.77
CA GLN A 30 33.45 -8.23 -18.72
C GLN A 30 32.59 -9.19 -19.54
N TYR A 31 31.39 -9.53 -19.08
CA TYR A 31 30.41 -10.38 -19.78
C TYR A 31 29.17 -9.58 -20.24
N GLY A 32 29.25 -8.23 -20.21
CA GLY A 32 28.12 -7.39 -20.60
C GLY A 32 26.92 -7.41 -19.65
N LEU A 33 27.09 -7.91 -18.42
CA LEU A 33 26.04 -7.97 -17.41
C LEU A 33 26.10 -6.75 -16.47
N PRO A 34 25.19 -5.76 -16.61
CA PRO A 34 25.12 -4.62 -15.70
C PRO A 34 24.47 -5.01 -14.39
N ALA A 35 24.70 -4.22 -13.33
CA ALA A 35 23.90 -4.29 -12.13
C ALA A 35 22.46 -3.84 -12.42
N VAL A 36 21.50 -4.51 -11.79
CA VAL A 36 20.09 -4.07 -11.76
C VAL A 36 19.88 -3.30 -10.47
N ARG A 37 19.58 -2.00 -10.56
CA ARG A 37 19.28 -1.15 -9.43
C ARG A 37 17.79 -1.23 -9.11
N MET A 38 17.48 -1.43 -7.85
CA MET A 38 16.12 -1.60 -7.32
C MET A 38 15.72 -0.41 -6.44
N ALA A 39 14.43 -0.24 -6.24
CA ALA A 39 13.87 0.66 -5.24
C ALA A 39 12.53 0.13 -4.73
N ASP A 40 12.16 0.48 -3.52
CA ASP A 40 10.80 0.27 -3.03
C ASP A 40 9.81 1.16 -3.80
N GLY A 41 8.52 0.79 -3.81
CA GLY A 41 7.63 1.58 -4.61
C GLY A 41 6.18 1.18 -4.78
N PRO A 42 5.43 0.71 -3.76
CA PRO A 42 4.00 0.42 -3.94
C PRO A 42 3.17 1.66 -4.25
N MET A 43 3.55 2.83 -3.73
CA MET A 43 2.84 4.10 -3.96
C MET A 43 3.68 5.15 -4.69
N GLY A 44 4.93 4.86 -5.00
CA GLY A 44 5.87 5.75 -5.65
C GLY A 44 7.28 5.21 -5.51
N VAL A 45 8.19 5.61 -6.38
CA VAL A 45 9.57 5.12 -6.38
C VAL A 45 10.35 5.81 -5.28
N THR A 46 10.82 5.06 -4.28
CA THR A 46 11.69 5.62 -3.25
C THR A 46 13.10 5.84 -3.80
N GLY A 47 13.79 6.86 -3.29
CA GLY A 47 15.18 7.08 -3.65
C GLY A 47 16.14 6.16 -2.89
N GLY A 48 17.39 6.20 -3.28
CA GLY A 48 18.44 5.43 -2.60
C GLY A 48 18.80 5.94 -1.21
N ARG A 49 18.40 7.17 -0.87
CA ARG A 49 18.62 7.79 0.45
C ARG A 49 17.51 7.48 1.45
N VAL A 50 16.29 7.21 0.94
CA VAL A 50 15.08 7.00 1.75
C VAL A 50 14.81 8.21 2.67
N ASP A 51 14.92 9.42 2.12
CA ASP A 51 14.72 10.66 2.87
C ASP A 51 14.02 11.76 2.03
N GLU A 52 13.76 12.92 2.62
CA GLU A 52 13.02 14.04 2.01
C GLU A 52 13.68 14.64 0.76
N ARG A 53 14.92 14.29 0.45
CA ARG A 53 15.63 14.76 -0.75
C ARG A 53 15.34 13.92 -2.00
N ASP A 54 14.81 12.74 -1.82
CA ASP A 54 14.44 11.83 -2.91
C ASP A 54 12.97 12.04 -3.32
N VAL A 55 12.68 13.23 -3.85
CA VAL A 55 11.31 13.60 -4.26
C VAL A 55 10.87 12.80 -5.48
N ALA A 56 9.68 12.18 -5.39
CA ALA A 56 9.06 11.45 -6.48
C ALA A 56 7.55 11.71 -6.54
N LEU A 57 6.90 11.27 -7.64
CA LEU A 57 5.45 11.30 -7.75
C LEU A 57 4.84 10.23 -6.83
N LEU A 58 3.84 10.64 -6.06
CA LEU A 58 3.08 9.78 -5.17
C LEU A 58 1.74 9.42 -5.80
N THR A 59 1.53 8.14 -6.06
CA THR A 59 0.27 7.59 -6.61
C THR A 59 -0.74 7.33 -5.50
N PRO A 60 -2.03 7.12 -5.84
CA PRO A 60 -2.97 6.50 -4.91
C PRO A 60 -2.47 5.13 -4.42
N CYS A 61 -2.86 4.76 -3.21
CA CYS A 61 -2.51 3.47 -2.60
C CYS A 61 -3.20 2.28 -3.30
N GLY A 62 -2.75 1.06 -3.02
CA GLY A 62 -3.27 -0.18 -3.62
C GLY A 62 -4.79 -0.30 -3.50
N LEU A 63 -5.36 -0.07 -2.30
CA LEU A 63 -6.82 -0.09 -2.09
C LEU A 63 -7.56 0.98 -2.89
N SER A 64 -6.99 2.20 -3.00
CA SER A 64 -7.57 3.27 -3.82
C SER A 64 -7.56 2.89 -5.31
N LEU A 65 -6.45 2.33 -5.79
CA LEU A 65 -6.36 1.83 -7.17
C LEU A 65 -7.34 0.68 -7.42
N ALA A 66 -7.44 -0.24 -6.47
CA ALA A 66 -8.38 -1.36 -6.55
C ALA A 66 -9.83 -0.90 -6.53
N ALA A 67 -10.16 0.12 -5.73
CA ALA A 67 -11.49 0.69 -5.70
C ALA A 67 -11.90 1.32 -7.05
N SER A 68 -10.96 1.64 -7.92
CA SER A 68 -11.28 2.07 -9.28
C SER A 68 -11.89 0.95 -10.14
N TRP A 69 -11.60 -0.31 -9.89
CA TRP A 69 -11.99 -1.47 -10.71
C TRP A 69 -11.70 -1.28 -12.21
N ASP A 70 -10.67 -0.51 -12.54
CA ASP A 70 -10.33 -0.12 -13.91
C ASP A 70 -8.90 -0.54 -14.27
N ARG A 71 -8.77 -1.67 -14.98
CA ARG A 71 -7.47 -2.22 -15.43
C ARG A 71 -6.67 -1.22 -16.27
N SER A 72 -7.37 -0.45 -17.11
CA SER A 72 -6.72 0.52 -18.01
C SER A 72 -6.12 1.69 -17.21
N LEU A 73 -6.86 2.20 -16.24
CA LEU A 73 -6.41 3.27 -15.36
C LEU A 73 -5.24 2.81 -14.49
N VAL A 74 -5.36 1.63 -13.86
CA VAL A 74 -4.31 1.05 -13.01
C VAL A 74 -3.03 0.80 -13.81
N ARG A 75 -3.15 0.33 -15.06
CA ARG A 75 -2.01 0.19 -15.98
C ARG A 75 -1.34 1.54 -16.26
N ARG A 76 -2.11 2.62 -16.53
CA ARG A 76 -1.55 3.97 -16.73
C ARG A 76 -0.82 4.48 -15.50
N VAL A 77 -1.31 4.17 -14.29
CA VAL A 77 -0.59 4.48 -13.03
C VAL A 77 0.73 3.71 -12.96
N GLY A 78 0.73 2.43 -13.33
CA GLY A 78 1.96 1.64 -13.46
C GLY A 78 2.97 2.26 -14.45
N GLU A 79 2.48 2.83 -15.57
CA GLU A 79 3.32 3.57 -16.52
C GLU A 79 3.95 4.83 -15.90
N VAL A 80 3.22 5.54 -15.03
CA VAL A 80 3.77 6.70 -14.27
C VAL A 80 4.87 6.24 -13.33
N ILE A 81 4.68 5.13 -12.60
CA ILE A 81 5.72 4.55 -11.73
C ILE A 81 6.95 4.14 -12.56
N GLY A 82 6.76 3.50 -13.70
CA GLY A 82 7.85 3.14 -14.60
C GLY A 82 8.63 4.37 -15.10
N ASP A 83 7.94 5.45 -15.42
CA ASP A 83 8.58 6.72 -15.79
C ASP A 83 9.39 7.33 -14.64
N GLU A 84 8.85 7.33 -13.41
CA GLU A 84 9.58 7.80 -12.22
C GLU A 84 10.82 6.94 -11.92
N ALA A 85 10.71 5.62 -12.06
CA ALA A 85 11.85 4.72 -11.95
C ALA A 85 12.96 5.08 -12.95
N LEU A 86 12.60 5.30 -14.21
CA LEU A 86 13.56 5.75 -15.24
C LEU A 86 14.21 7.09 -14.89
N ARG A 87 13.42 8.06 -14.38
CA ARG A 87 13.94 9.37 -13.95
C ARG A 87 14.97 9.22 -12.83
N MET A 88 14.78 8.28 -11.91
CA MET A 88 15.63 8.03 -10.76
C MET A 88 16.77 7.03 -11.05
N GLY A 89 16.85 6.50 -12.28
CA GLY A 89 17.86 5.51 -12.67
C GLY A 89 17.65 4.14 -12.02
N VAL A 90 16.39 3.78 -11.72
CA VAL A 90 15.96 2.52 -11.14
C VAL A 90 15.49 1.58 -12.27
N GLN A 91 15.94 0.33 -12.26
CA GLN A 91 15.59 -0.69 -13.24
C GLN A 91 14.55 -1.70 -12.73
N ALA A 92 14.35 -1.80 -11.40
CA ALA A 92 13.36 -2.69 -10.81
C ALA A 92 12.66 -2.02 -9.61
N VAL A 93 11.32 -2.09 -9.58
CA VAL A 93 10.48 -1.55 -8.51
C VAL A 93 9.88 -2.70 -7.73
N LEU A 94 10.01 -2.69 -6.38
CA LEU A 94 9.53 -3.75 -5.49
C LEU A 94 8.04 -3.58 -5.21
N ALA A 95 7.23 -3.83 -6.22
CA ALA A 95 5.76 -3.72 -6.23
C ALA A 95 5.18 -4.42 -7.48
N PRO A 96 3.86 -4.72 -7.51
CA PRO A 96 2.84 -4.48 -6.51
C PRO A 96 2.81 -5.55 -5.41
N ASN A 97 2.07 -5.28 -4.31
CA ASN A 97 1.78 -6.26 -3.26
C ASN A 97 0.48 -7.00 -3.61
N LEU A 98 0.57 -8.31 -3.92
CA LEU A 98 -0.57 -9.14 -4.29
C LEU A 98 -1.07 -10.06 -3.14
N ASN A 99 -0.65 -9.81 -1.91
CA ASN A 99 -1.25 -10.50 -0.76
C ASN A 99 -2.69 -10.02 -0.55
N LEU A 100 -3.52 -10.87 0.07
CA LEU A 100 -4.92 -10.56 0.37
C LEU A 100 -5.04 -9.74 1.64
N MET A 101 -6.02 -8.86 1.70
CA MET A 101 -6.48 -8.26 2.95
C MET A 101 -7.33 -9.28 3.71
N ARG A 102 -6.67 -10.12 4.49
CA ARG A 102 -7.28 -11.19 5.26
C ARG A 102 -8.03 -10.67 6.49
N SER A 103 -7.50 -9.61 7.09
CA SER A 103 -8.08 -8.92 8.25
C SER A 103 -8.09 -7.41 8.03
N PRO A 104 -9.11 -6.67 8.55
CA PRO A 104 -9.12 -5.22 8.49
C PRO A 104 -7.99 -4.58 9.31
N LEU A 105 -7.36 -5.35 10.21
CA LEU A 105 -6.28 -4.89 11.07
C LEU A 105 -4.90 -4.93 10.41
N ALA A 106 -4.77 -5.46 9.19
CA ALA A 106 -3.49 -5.56 8.49
C ALA A 106 -2.76 -4.21 8.44
N GLY A 107 -1.53 -4.15 8.98
CA GLY A 107 -0.74 -2.92 9.06
C GLY A 107 -0.42 -2.32 7.70
N ARG A 108 -0.13 -3.16 6.70
CA ARG A 108 0.15 -2.77 5.30
C ARG A 108 -1.08 -2.85 4.39
N ALA A 109 -2.30 -2.71 4.95
CA ALA A 109 -3.54 -2.72 4.17
C ALA A 109 -3.52 -1.76 2.98
N PHE A 110 -2.92 -0.58 3.13
CA PHE A 110 -2.81 0.43 2.07
C PHE A 110 -2.08 -0.06 0.81
N GLU A 111 -1.16 -1.04 0.91
CA GLU A 111 -0.45 -1.59 -0.25
C GLU A 111 -1.26 -2.64 -1.02
N LEU A 112 -2.28 -3.24 -0.37
CA LEU A 112 -3.03 -4.36 -0.90
C LEU A 112 -4.08 -3.90 -1.93
N PHE A 113 -4.52 -4.82 -2.80
CA PHE A 113 -5.57 -4.56 -3.79
C PHE A 113 -6.94 -5.10 -3.35
N GLY A 114 -7.10 -5.53 -2.10
CA GLY A 114 -8.38 -5.96 -1.56
C GLY A 114 -8.39 -7.35 -0.94
N GLU A 115 -9.60 -7.90 -0.79
CA GLU A 115 -9.85 -9.21 -0.17
C GLU A 115 -10.16 -10.33 -1.19
N ASP A 116 -10.41 -9.98 -2.46
CA ASP A 116 -10.75 -10.96 -3.49
C ASP A 116 -9.54 -11.29 -4.40
N PRO A 117 -9.13 -12.56 -4.52
CA PRO A 117 -7.96 -12.95 -5.28
C PRO A 117 -8.08 -12.69 -6.79
N HIS A 118 -9.29 -12.67 -7.37
CA HIS A 118 -9.48 -12.35 -8.79
C HIS A 118 -9.28 -10.86 -9.06
N LEU A 119 -9.87 -9.99 -8.23
CA LEU A 119 -9.67 -8.54 -8.32
C LEU A 119 -8.20 -8.16 -8.16
N ILE A 120 -7.53 -8.73 -7.14
CA ILE A 120 -6.10 -8.51 -6.87
C ILE A 120 -5.26 -8.94 -8.08
N ALA A 121 -5.52 -10.13 -8.61
CA ALA A 121 -4.81 -10.68 -9.75
C ALA A 121 -4.88 -9.78 -10.98
N GLU A 122 -6.09 -9.34 -11.34
CA GLU A 122 -6.35 -8.55 -12.53
C GLU A 122 -5.75 -7.13 -12.44
N LEU A 123 -6.00 -6.45 -11.33
CA LEU A 123 -5.53 -5.06 -11.17
C LEU A 123 -4.04 -4.98 -10.86
N GLY A 124 -3.53 -5.89 -10.02
CA GLY A 124 -2.09 -5.94 -9.73
C GLY A 124 -1.27 -6.31 -10.96
N SER A 125 -1.74 -7.24 -11.78
CA SER A 125 -1.08 -7.57 -13.06
C SER A 125 -1.14 -6.42 -14.05
N ALA A 126 -2.25 -5.68 -14.13
CA ALA A 126 -2.35 -4.49 -14.97
C ALA A 126 -1.35 -3.41 -14.55
N TRP A 127 -1.19 -3.18 -13.23
CA TRP A 127 -0.18 -2.28 -12.69
C TRP A 127 1.25 -2.71 -13.10
N ALA A 128 1.58 -4.00 -12.89
CA ALA A 128 2.88 -4.56 -13.25
C ALA A 128 3.18 -4.44 -14.75
N GLN A 129 2.19 -4.70 -15.60
CA GLN A 129 2.30 -4.51 -17.05
C GLN A 129 2.59 -3.04 -17.44
N GLY A 130 1.99 -2.08 -16.71
CA GLY A 130 2.28 -0.65 -16.89
C GLY A 130 3.76 -0.34 -16.66
N VAL A 131 4.31 -0.76 -15.52
CA VAL A 131 5.73 -0.60 -15.18
C VAL A 131 6.63 -1.29 -16.21
N GLN A 132 6.36 -2.57 -16.50
CA GLN A 132 7.15 -3.37 -17.46
C GLN A 132 7.05 -2.81 -18.88
N GLY A 133 5.94 -2.19 -19.23
CA GLY A 133 5.74 -1.48 -20.49
C GLY A 133 6.71 -0.30 -20.68
N ARG A 134 7.34 0.21 -19.61
CA ARG A 134 8.39 1.24 -19.67
C ARG A 134 9.80 0.66 -19.74
N GLY A 135 9.97 -0.66 -19.65
CA GLY A 135 11.26 -1.35 -19.62
C GLY A 135 11.89 -1.36 -18.22
N VAL A 136 11.06 -1.24 -17.18
CA VAL A 136 11.42 -1.37 -15.76
C VAL A 136 10.81 -2.65 -15.24
N ALA A 137 11.52 -3.43 -14.45
CA ALA A 137 10.96 -4.64 -13.85
C ALA A 137 10.00 -4.29 -12.72
N SER A 138 8.82 -4.89 -12.74
CA SER A 138 7.94 -4.99 -11.58
C SER A 138 8.30 -6.25 -10.82
N VAL A 139 8.60 -6.12 -9.52
CA VAL A 139 8.92 -7.23 -8.63
C VAL A 139 7.72 -7.47 -7.73
N ILE A 140 6.90 -8.42 -8.14
CA ILE A 140 5.63 -8.71 -7.47
C ILE A 140 5.87 -9.35 -6.11
N LYS A 141 5.17 -8.89 -5.07
CA LYS A 141 5.39 -9.31 -3.69
C LYS A 141 4.08 -9.58 -2.94
N HIS A 142 4.12 -10.31 -1.85
CA HIS A 142 5.17 -11.18 -1.32
C HIS A 142 4.72 -12.62 -1.49
N VAL A 143 5.46 -13.46 -2.19
CA VAL A 143 5.12 -14.88 -2.38
C VAL A 143 5.47 -15.63 -1.10
N VAL A 144 4.51 -16.08 -0.28
CA VAL A 144 3.05 -16.02 -0.24
C VAL A 144 2.58 -15.86 1.23
N CYS A 145 1.33 -15.47 1.46
CA CYS A 145 0.74 -15.33 2.81
C CYS A 145 1.47 -14.34 3.74
N ASN A 146 1.99 -13.23 3.20
CA ASN A 146 2.56 -12.15 4.01
C ASN A 146 1.51 -11.05 4.20
N ASP A 147 0.41 -11.38 4.88
CA ASP A 147 -0.79 -10.58 5.06
C ASP A 147 -0.99 -10.05 6.49
N SER A 148 -0.01 -10.28 7.36
CA SER A 148 0.08 -9.74 8.72
C SER A 148 1.49 -9.27 9.03
N GLU A 149 1.60 -8.29 9.92
CA GLU A 149 2.87 -7.66 10.29
C GLU A 149 3.40 -8.13 11.64
N THR A 150 2.50 -8.56 12.53
CA THR A 150 2.84 -9.00 13.89
C THR A 150 3.72 -10.24 13.85
N ASN A 151 4.94 -10.10 14.34
CA ASN A 151 5.96 -11.16 14.36
C ASN A 151 6.18 -11.81 12.97
N ARG A 152 6.05 -11.06 11.89
CA ARG A 152 6.06 -11.56 10.50
C ARG A 152 7.26 -12.43 10.15
N ARG A 153 8.43 -12.25 10.80
CA ARG A 153 9.62 -13.08 10.61
C ARG A 153 9.57 -14.41 11.35
N GLY A 154 8.85 -14.47 12.48
CA GLY A 154 8.67 -15.69 13.29
C GLY A 154 7.42 -16.48 12.94
N MET A 155 6.42 -15.82 12.36
CA MET A 155 5.11 -16.35 12.05
C MET A 155 5.18 -17.47 11.00
N ASN A 156 4.38 -18.52 11.21
CA ASN A 156 4.12 -19.63 10.30
C ASN A 156 2.64 -19.65 9.92
N ALA A 157 2.32 -19.29 8.67
CA ALA A 157 0.97 -19.43 8.14
C ALA A 157 0.66 -20.92 7.96
N VAL A 158 -0.33 -21.43 8.71
CA VAL A 158 -0.83 -22.79 8.60
C VAL A 158 -2.09 -22.78 7.75
N VAL A 159 -1.98 -23.25 6.52
CA VAL A 159 -3.03 -23.18 5.52
C VAL A 159 -3.12 -24.47 4.71
N ASP A 160 -4.34 -24.97 4.45
CA ASP A 160 -4.50 -26.14 3.59
C ASP A 160 -4.09 -25.85 2.13
N GLU A 161 -3.67 -26.89 1.42
CA GLU A 161 -3.12 -26.74 0.06
C GLU A 161 -4.14 -26.20 -0.95
N CYS A 162 -5.40 -26.59 -0.85
CA CYS A 162 -6.45 -26.11 -1.77
C CYS A 162 -6.68 -24.61 -1.57
N THR A 163 -6.78 -24.16 -0.32
CA THR A 163 -6.89 -22.73 0.01
C THR A 163 -5.64 -21.97 -0.41
N LEU A 164 -4.45 -22.51 -0.13
CA LEU A 164 -3.21 -21.88 -0.53
C LEU A 164 -3.15 -21.67 -2.05
N ARG A 165 -3.55 -22.69 -2.84
CA ARG A 165 -3.48 -22.64 -4.30
C ARG A 165 -4.57 -21.78 -4.93
N ASP A 166 -5.84 -21.92 -4.49
CA ASP A 166 -6.98 -21.26 -5.13
C ASP A 166 -7.25 -19.83 -4.63
N VAL A 167 -6.66 -19.45 -3.48
CA VAL A 167 -6.89 -18.14 -2.85
C VAL A 167 -5.60 -17.34 -2.78
N TYR A 168 -4.61 -17.80 -1.99
CA TYR A 168 -3.43 -17.00 -1.66
C TYR A 168 -2.36 -16.99 -2.76
N PHE A 169 -2.20 -18.09 -3.49
CA PHE A 169 -1.26 -18.18 -4.61
C PHE A 169 -1.87 -17.72 -5.94
N TRP A 170 -3.21 -17.74 -6.07
CA TRP A 170 -3.90 -17.38 -7.31
C TRP A 170 -3.47 -16.03 -7.91
N PRO A 171 -3.33 -14.92 -7.17
CA PRO A 171 -2.86 -13.66 -7.75
C PRO A 171 -1.46 -13.76 -8.38
N PHE A 172 -0.56 -14.52 -7.78
CA PHE A 172 0.79 -14.75 -8.30
C PHE A 172 0.79 -15.66 -9.51
N GLU A 173 -0.07 -16.69 -9.53
CA GLU A 173 -0.27 -17.55 -10.70
C GLU A 173 -0.72 -16.75 -11.92
N VAL A 174 -1.74 -15.89 -11.75
CA VAL A 174 -2.23 -15.03 -12.85
C VAL A 174 -1.16 -14.06 -13.30
N ALA A 175 -0.44 -13.42 -12.37
CA ALA A 175 0.64 -12.51 -12.71
C ALA A 175 1.78 -13.21 -13.48
N ALA A 176 2.13 -14.43 -13.09
CA ALA A 176 3.11 -15.24 -13.82
C ALA A 176 2.65 -15.54 -15.25
N ARG A 177 1.39 -15.99 -15.43
CA ARG A 177 0.77 -16.24 -16.75
C ARG A 177 0.68 -14.97 -17.62
N GLN A 178 0.51 -13.80 -16.99
CA GLN A 178 0.47 -12.49 -17.66
C GLN A 178 1.85 -11.87 -17.88
N GLY A 179 2.94 -12.62 -17.61
CA GLY A 179 4.30 -12.24 -17.98
C GLY A 179 5.03 -11.36 -16.96
N ALA A 180 4.81 -11.56 -15.67
CA ALA A 180 5.63 -10.94 -14.61
C ALA A 180 7.11 -11.31 -14.78
N TRP A 181 8.02 -10.34 -14.56
CA TRP A 181 9.46 -10.54 -14.77
C TRP A 181 10.20 -11.00 -13.52
N ALA A 182 9.70 -10.62 -12.34
CA ALA A 182 10.30 -11.02 -11.07
C ALA A 182 9.25 -11.07 -9.96
N MET A 183 9.54 -11.87 -8.93
CA MET A 183 8.75 -11.98 -7.70
C MET A 183 9.66 -11.97 -6.49
N LEU A 184 9.12 -11.53 -5.35
CA LEU A 184 9.80 -11.41 -4.06
C LEU A 184 9.09 -12.27 -3.01
N THR A 185 9.85 -13.07 -2.25
CA THR A 185 9.29 -13.97 -1.23
C THR A 185 8.91 -13.21 0.04
N GLY A 186 7.93 -13.72 0.81
CA GLY A 186 7.57 -13.17 2.11
C GLY A 186 8.61 -13.44 3.21
N TYR A 187 8.47 -12.74 4.36
CA TYR A 187 9.28 -12.96 5.56
C TYR A 187 8.85 -14.18 6.37
N ASN A 188 7.58 -14.54 6.27
CA ASN A 188 6.94 -15.59 7.06
C ASN A 188 7.36 -16.99 6.63
N ARG A 189 6.87 -17.97 7.39
CA ARG A 189 6.82 -19.36 6.98
C ARG A 189 5.44 -19.70 6.47
N VAL A 190 5.35 -20.72 5.64
CA VAL A 190 4.11 -21.34 5.21
C VAL A 190 4.23 -22.84 5.43
N ASN A 191 3.33 -23.41 6.25
CA ASN A 191 3.33 -24.83 6.59
C ASN A 191 4.71 -25.35 7.04
N GLY A 192 5.42 -24.53 7.83
CA GLY A 192 6.71 -24.85 8.44
C GLY A 192 7.95 -24.41 7.65
N ALA A 193 7.87 -24.24 6.32
CA ALA A 193 9.00 -23.79 5.50
C ALA A 193 9.00 -22.26 5.37
N ALA A 194 10.19 -21.61 5.45
CA ALA A 194 10.30 -20.18 5.13
C ALA A 194 9.92 -19.91 3.69
N CYS A 195 9.31 -18.76 3.39
CA CYS A 195 8.90 -18.44 2.01
C CYS A 195 10.07 -18.50 1.01
N ALA A 196 11.28 -18.12 1.44
CA ALA A 196 12.49 -18.26 0.61
C ALA A 196 12.94 -19.73 0.40
N GLU A 197 12.43 -20.66 1.19
CA GLU A 197 12.76 -22.10 1.19
C GLU A 197 11.55 -22.96 0.76
N GLN A 198 10.46 -22.34 0.29
CA GLN A 198 9.19 -23.01 -0.03
C GLN A 198 9.23 -23.66 -1.42
N GLY A 199 9.82 -24.86 -1.51
CA GLY A 199 10.02 -25.59 -2.76
C GLY A 199 8.74 -25.87 -3.53
N GLN A 200 7.64 -26.23 -2.84
CA GLN A 200 6.34 -26.46 -3.49
C GLN A 200 5.86 -25.22 -4.27
N VAL A 201 5.97 -24.04 -3.68
CA VAL A 201 5.52 -22.81 -4.35
C VAL A 201 6.52 -22.33 -5.40
N LEU A 202 7.81 -22.26 -5.04
CA LEU A 202 8.82 -21.63 -5.89
C LEU A 202 9.29 -22.55 -7.03
N THR A 203 9.49 -23.84 -6.73
CA THR A 203 10.00 -24.81 -7.70
C THR A 203 8.85 -25.53 -8.42
N ASP A 204 7.94 -26.19 -7.68
CA ASP A 204 6.97 -27.06 -8.30
C ASP A 204 5.89 -26.24 -9.03
N TRP A 205 5.30 -25.22 -8.38
CA TRP A 205 4.20 -24.45 -8.97
C TRP A 205 4.70 -23.36 -9.93
N LEU A 206 5.55 -22.42 -9.47
CA LEU A 206 5.99 -21.31 -10.32
C LEU A 206 6.88 -21.76 -11.48
N LYS A 207 7.94 -22.51 -11.18
CA LYS A 207 8.95 -22.88 -12.19
C LYS A 207 8.57 -24.15 -12.95
N GLY A 208 7.89 -25.09 -12.28
CA GLY A 208 7.43 -26.36 -12.85
C GLY A 208 6.10 -26.21 -13.59
N ASP A 209 4.97 -26.18 -12.86
CA ASP A 209 3.61 -26.21 -13.44
C ASP A 209 3.35 -25.05 -14.41
N LEU A 210 3.78 -23.83 -14.03
CA LEU A 210 3.57 -22.63 -14.84
C LEU A 210 4.68 -22.39 -15.87
N ALA A 211 5.80 -23.15 -15.80
CA ALA A 211 7.00 -22.93 -16.61
C ALA A 211 7.43 -21.45 -16.65
N TRP A 212 7.22 -20.72 -15.54
CA TRP A 212 7.51 -19.31 -15.45
C TRP A 212 9.02 -19.05 -15.46
N ASP A 213 9.46 -18.14 -16.31
CA ASP A 213 10.86 -17.88 -16.59
C ASP A 213 11.45 -16.67 -15.83
N GLY A 214 10.67 -16.05 -14.92
CA GLY A 214 11.09 -14.89 -14.15
C GLY A 214 12.04 -15.23 -13.00
N LEU A 215 12.54 -14.18 -12.34
CA LEU A 215 13.45 -14.24 -11.20
C LEU A 215 12.69 -14.25 -9.88
N VAL A 216 13.06 -15.14 -8.96
CA VAL A 216 12.61 -15.10 -7.56
C VAL A 216 13.72 -14.51 -6.69
N MET A 217 13.42 -13.42 -5.95
CA MET A 217 14.35 -12.87 -4.97
C MET A 217 13.77 -12.96 -3.55
N SER A 218 14.65 -12.93 -2.54
CA SER A 218 14.22 -12.81 -1.15
C SER A 218 13.78 -11.39 -0.82
N ASP A 219 12.86 -11.24 0.13
CA ASP A 219 12.72 -9.98 0.83
C ASP A 219 14.01 -9.62 1.58
N TRP A 220 14.18 -8.35 1.95
CA TRP A 220 15.39 -7.82 2.57
C TRP A 220 15.70 -8.53 3.88
N PHE A 221 16.82 -9.25 3.90
CA PHE A 221 17.22 -10.10 5.03
C PHE A 221 16.26 -11.27 5.31
N GLY A 222 15.47 -11.69 4.31
CA GLY A 222 14.48 -12.77 4.44
C GLY A 222 15.05 -14.17 4.29
N THR A 223 16.24 -14.33 3.71
CA THR A 223 16.93 -15.61 3.58
C THR A 223 17.44 -16.09 4.95
N ARG A 224 17.24 -17.37 5.26
CA ARG A 224 17.67 -17.97 6.53
C ARG A 224 18.78 -19.02 6.33
N ASP A 225 18.62 -19.86 5.32
CA ASP A 225 19.59 -20.85 4.86
C ASP A 225 19.80 -20.69 3.35
N GLY A 226 21.03 -20.38 2.95
CA GLY A 226 21.32 -20.08 1.54
C GLY A 226 21.24 -21.31 0.64
N ALA A 227 21.72 -22.45 1.08
CA ALA A 227 21.68 -23.70 0.33
C ALA A 227 20.25 -24.23 0.20
N ALA A 228 19.49 -24.24 1.31
CA ALA A 228 18.08 -24.63 1.28
C ALA A 228 17.27 -23.69 0.39
N SER A 229 17.46 -22.36 0.51
CA SER A 229 16.74 -21.37 -0.31
C SER A 229 17.05 -21.56 -1.79
N LEU A 230 18.32 -21.65 -2.19
CA LEU A 230 18.70 -21.85 -3.58
C LEU A 230 18.12 -23.16 -4.15
N ASN A 231 18.28 -24.26 -3.44
CA ASN A 231 17.83 -25.59 -3.91
C ASN A 231 16.30 -25.66 -4.03
N ASN A 232 15.57 -24.91 -3.21
CA ASN A 232 14.10 -24.82 -3.23
C ASN A 232 13.54 -23.70 -4.13
N GLY A 233 14.40 -23.02 -4.91
CA GLY A 233 13.89 -22.17 -5.99
C GLY A 233 14.15 -20.68 -5.85
N LEU A 234 14.78 -20.19 -4.77
CA LEU A 234 15.24 -18.81 -4.68
C LEU A 234 16.43 -18.60 -5.64
N ASP A 235 16.43 -17.48 -6.36
CA ASP A 235 17.47 -17.15 -7.33
C ASP A 235 18.44 -16.08 -6.85
N LEU A 236 17.97 -15.16 -5.99
CA LEU A 236 18.73 -13.99 -5.56
C LEU A 236 18.44 -13.65 -4.09
N GLU A 237 19.46 -13.65 -3.24
CA GLU A 237 19.38 -13.09 -1.89
C GLU A 237 19.57 -11.58 -1.91
N MET A 238 18.64 -10.84 -1.30
CA MET A 238 18.75 -9.40 -1.07
C MET A 238 18.69 -9.07 0.44
N PRO A 239 19.29 -7.97 0.89
CA PRO A 239 20.22 -7.11 0.18
C PRO A 239 21.64 -7.65 0.21
N GLY A 240 22.54 -7.01 -0.54
CA GLY A 240 23.96 -7.23 -0.41
C GLY A 240 24.64 -6.34 0.67
N PRO A 241 25.82 -6.71 1.17
CA PRO A 241 26.51 -7.98 0.89
C PRO A 241 25.75 -9.17 1.47
N ALA A 242 25.68 -10.25 0.69
CA ALA A 242 24.95 -11.45 1.09
C ALA A 242 25.48 -12.08 2.39
N ARG A 243 24.58 -12.71 3.14
CA ARG A 243 24.88 -13.39 4.40
C ARG A 243 24.85 -14.91 4.25
N HIS A 244 23.98 -15.41 3.38
CA HIS A 244 23.66 -16.83 3.26
C HIS A 244 23.93 -17.37 1.85
N MET A 245 23.73 -16.60 0.80
CA MET A 245 24.02 -16.96 -0.60
C MET A 245 25.33 -16.29 -1.08
N GLY A 246 25.55 -16.21 -2.38
CA GLY A 246 26.79 -15.70 -2.92
C GLY A 246 27.98 -16.57 -2.54
N THR A 247 29.11 -15.98 -2.13
CA THR A 247 30.32 -16.73 -1.76
C THR A 247 30.15 -17.66 -0.57
N ALA A 248 29.16 -17.41 0.32
CA ALA A 248 28.85 -18.30 1.43
C ALA A 248 28.39 -19.70 0.95
N LEU A 249 27.79 -19.79 -0.24
CA LEU A 249 27.44 -21.08 -0.85
C LEU A 249 28.64 -21.94 -1.17
N LEU A 250 29.83 -21.37 -1.46
CA LEU A 250 31.04 -22.13 -1.73
C LEU A 250 31.58 -22.81 -0.47
N GLU A 251 31.41 -22.17 0.68
CA GLU A 251 31.79 -22.74 1.98
C GLU A 251 30.87 -23.92 2.35
N ALA A 252 29.56 -23.75 2.05
CA ALA A 252 28.56 -24.80 2.21
C ALA A 252 28.70 -25.90 1.14
N ALA A 253 29.09 -25.58 -0.10
CA ALA A 253 29.23 -26.50 -1.22
C ALA A 253 30.35 -27.53 -1.07
N GLY A 254 31.27 -27.34 -0.12
CA GLY A 254 32.27 -28.38 0.26
C GLY A 254 31.64 -29.67 0.77
N ALA A 255 30.31 -29.75 0.87
CA ALA A 255 29.53 -30.83 1.45
C ALA A 255 28.44 -31.44 0.52
N ASP A 256 28.51 -31.32 -0.80
CA ASP A 256 27.48 -31.78 -1.78
C ASP A 256 26.07 -31.24 -1.50
N THR A 257 25.95 -30.07 -0.83
CA THR A 257 24.65 -29.51 -0.41
C THR A 257 24.02 -28.56 -1.41
N VAL A 258 24.80 -28.06 -2.42
CA VAL A 258 24.33 -27.13 -3.44
C VAL A 258 24.27 -27.81 -4.79
N ILE A 259 23.11 -27.75 -5.45
CA ILE A 259 22.93 -28.32 -6.79
C ILE A 259 23.45 -27.30 -7.83
N GLU A 260 24.57 -27.62 -8.52
CA GLU A 260 25.19 -26.71 -9.52
C GLU A 260 24.21 -26.30 -10.62
N ALA A 261 23.38 -27.20 -11.11
CA ALA A 261 22.35 -26.89 -12.11
C ALA A 261 21.33 -25.82 -11.60
N ARG A 262 21.13 -25.74 -10.29
CA ARG A 262 20.24 -24.74 -9.69
C ARG A 262 20.92 -23.36 -9.65
N VAL A 263 22.26 -23.33 -9.46
CA VAL A 263 23.03 -22.10 -9.59
C VAL A 263 22.95 -21.58 -11.03
N ASP A 264 23.08 -22.47 -12.02
CA ASP A 264 22.98 -22.12 -13.43
C ASP A 264 21.59 -21.53 -13.79
N ASP A 265 20.51 -22.17 -13.35
CA ASP A 265 19.16 -21.64 -13.55
C ASP A 265 18.95 -20.27 -12.89
N ALA A 266 19.48 -20.06 -11.68
CA ALA A 266 19.41 -18.75 -11.01
C ALA A 266 20.13 -17.66 -11.79
N VAL A 267 21.33 -17.95 -12.29
CA VAL A 267 22.13 -17.02 -13.11
C VAL A 267 21.39 -16.73 -14.43
N ASP A 268 20.85 -17.74 -15.11
CA ASP A 268 20.10 -17.56 -16.35
C ASP A 268 18.89 -16.64 -16.18
N ARG A 269 18.19 -16.76 -15.05
CA ARG A 269 17.04 -15.90 -14.68
C ARG A 269 17.47 -14.46 -14.42
N LEU A 270 18.59 -14.25 -13.70
CA LEU A 270 19.14 -12.91 -13.46
C LEU A 270 19.57 -12.25 -14.77
N VAL A 271 20.26 -12.99 -15.64
CA VAL A 271 20.70 -12.49 -16.95
C VAL A 271 19.50 -12.15 -17.83
N ARG A 272 18.46 -12.95 -17.79
CA ARG A 272 17.20 -12.67 -18.51
C ARG A 272 16.55 -11.38 -17.99
N LEU A 273 16.49 -11.20 -16.68
CA LEU A 273 15.98 -9.97 -16.06
C LEU A 273 16.80 -8.76 -16.48
N ALA A 274 18.14 -8.85 -16.37
CA ALA A 274 19.04 -7.77 -16.80
C ALA A 274 18.87 -7.45 -18.30
N GLY A 275 18.66 -8.47 -19.14
CA GLY A 275 18.35 -8.29 -20.57
C GLY A 275 17.02 -7.58 -20.83
N ARG A 276 15.99 -7.87 -20.05
CA ARG A 276 14.66 -7.23 -20.13
C ARG A 276 14.73 -5.73 -19.79
N VAL A 277 15.52 -5.34 -18.79
CA VAL A 277 15.68 -3.94 -18.36
C VAL A 277 16.78 -3.18 -19.08
N ALA A 278 17.56 -3.82 -19.97
CA ALA A 278 18.68 -3.20 -20.69
C ALA A 278 18.25 -2.13 -21.71
N ASN A 279 16.99 -2.19 -22.19
CA ASN A 279 16.45 -1.29 -23.21
C ASN A 279 15.22 -0.55 -22.70
N PRO A 280 15.36 0.33 -21.71
CA PRO A 280 14.23 1.08 -21.17
C PRO A 280 13.70 2.08 -22.20
N LYS A 281 12.41 2.42 -22.09
CA LYS A 281 11.84 3.52 -22.85
C LYS A 281 12.44 4.85 -22.39
N PHE A 282 12.51 5.81 -23.33
CA PHE A 282 13.03 7.13 -22.99
C PHE A 282 12.11 7.88 -22.04
N TYR A 283 12.67 8.40 -20.94
CA TYR A 283 11.96 9.29 -20.01
C TYR A 283 11.83 10.68 -20.62
N GLN A 284 10.60 11.20 -20.69
CA GLN A 284 10.34 12.55 -21.19
C GLN A 284 10.25 13.54 -20.01
N ALA A 285 11.23 14.42 -19.90
CA ALA A 285 11.33 15.45 -18.86
C ALA A 285 10.65 16.77 -19.21
N THR A 286 9.65 16.78 -20.11
CA THR A 286 8.93 18.00 -20.52
C THR A 286 7.83 18.34 -19.50
N ALA A 287 7.52 19.66 -19.39
CA ALA A 287 6.40 20.14 -18.56
C ALA A 287 5.06 19.52 -18.99
N GLN A 288 4.85 19.31 -20.30
CA GLN A 288 3.67 18.65 -20.83
C GLN A 288 3.54 17.20 -20.36
N ALA A 289 4.62 16.42 -20.44
CA ALA A 289 4.64 15.04 -19.95
C ALA A 289 4.40 14.96 -18.44
N GLN A 290 4.97 15.88 -17.67
CA GLN A 290 4.72 15.99 -16.22
C GLN A 290 3.25 16.28 -15.93
N SER A 291 2.65 17.25 -16.63
CA SER A 291 1.22 17.57 -16.49
C SER A 291 0.32 16.37 -16.84
N GLN A 292 0.69 15.58 -17.86
CA GLN A 292 -0.05 14.37 -18.23
C GLN A 292 0.04 13.29 -17.11
N ARG A 293 1.21 13.10 -16.48
CA ARG A 293 1.35 12.17 -15.34
C ARG A 293 0.48 12.63 -14.16
N LEU A 294 0.51 13.91 -13.81
CA LEU A 294 -0.34 14.46 -12.73
C LEU A 294 -1.82 14.28 -13.04
N ALA A 295 -2.26 14.47 -14.28
CA ALA A 295 -3.64 14.22 -14.68
C ALA A 295 -4.04 12.75 -14.52
N VAL A 296 -3.15 11.80 -14.84
CA VAL A 296 -3.41 10.37 -14.59
C VAL A 296 -3.57 10.10 -13.09
N LEU A 297 -2.75 10.72 -12.23
CA LEU A 297 -2.85 10.55 -10.77
C LEU A 297 -4.12 11.18 -10.20
N GLU A 298 -4.55 12.32 -10.74
CA GLU A 298 -5.83 12.94 -10.37
C GLU A 298 -7.03 12.09 -10.80
N ASP A 299 -7.01 11.55 -12.03
CA ASP A 299 -8.01 10.59 -12.52
C ASP A 299 -8.10 9.37 -11.60
N ALA A 300 -6.94 8.82 -11.21
CA ALA A 300 -6.88 7.64 -10.37
C ALA A 300 -7.37 7.92 -8.94
N ALA A 301 -7.00 9.06 -8.36
CA ALA A 301 -7.46 9.47 -7.03
C ALA A 301 -8.98 9.65 -7.00
N ALA A 302 -9.56 10.32 -8.00
CA ALA A 302 -11.01 10.52 -8.10
C ALA A 302 -11.77 9.20 -8.35
N ALA A 303 -11.25 8.34 -9.25
CA ALA A 303 -11.85 7.04 -9.58
C ALA A 303 -11.80 6.04 -8.42
N GLY A 304 -10.86 6.20 -7.49
CA GLY A 304 -10.74 5.38 -6.28
C GLY A 304 -11.66 5.83 -5.14
N MET A 305 -12.23 7.04 -5.19
CA MET A 305 -13.15 7.53 -4.14
C MET A 305 -14.47 6.77 -4.19
N VAL A 306 -14.89 6.23 -3.03
CA VAL A 306 -16.11 5.44 -2.91
C VAL A 306 -17.17 6.23 -2.16
N LEU A 307 -18.28 6.51 -2.80
CA LEU A 307 -19.44 7.14 -2.17
C LEU A 307 -20.25 6.06 -1.45
N LEU A 308 -20.14 6.03 -0.12
CA LEU A 308 -20.79 5.03 0.73
C LEU A 308 -22.24 5.39 1.03
N ARG A 309 -22.54 6.70 1.12
CA ARG A 309 -23.88 7.21 1.41
C ARG A 309 -24.07 8.55 0.72
N ASN A 310 -25.28 8.83 0.18
CA ASN A 310 -25.64 10.12 -0.40
C ASN A 310 -27.12 10.39 -0.26
N GLU A 311 -27.59 10.69 0.95
CA GLU A 311 -28.99 10.94 1.23
C GLU A 311 -29.43 12.31 0.66
N GLY A 312 -30.63 12.33 0.09
CA GLY A 312 -31.21 13.53 -0.50
C GLY A 312 -30.39 14.12 -1.65
N ALA A 313 -29.52 13.32 -2.29
CA ALA A 313 -28.57 13.78 -3.31
C ALA A 313 -27.75 15.00 -2.82
N MET A 314 -27.21 14.91 -1.58
CA MET A 314 -26.39 15.95 -0.98
C MET A 314 -25.15 16.26 -1.83
N LEU A 315 -24.54 15.23 -2.41
CA LEU A 315 -23.48 15.35 -3.40
C LEU A 315 -24.04 15.14 -4.82
N PRO A 316 -23.53 15.87 -5.82
CA PRO A 316 -22.47 16.87 -5.74
C PRO A 316 -22.95 18.19 -5.11
N LEU A 317 -22.02 18.96 -4.52
CA LEU A 317 -22.26 20.31 -3.95
C LEU A 317 -22.41 21.36 -5.06
N ALA A 318 -23.29 21.10 -6.03
CA ALA A 318 -23.43 21.88 -7.27
C ALA A 318 -24.30 23.13 -7.11
N ASP A 319 -24.69 23.53 -5.89
CA ASP A 319 -25.49 24.72 -5.68
C ASP A 319 -24.66 26.00 -5.93
N GLU A 320 -24.97 26.71 -7.01
CA GLU A 320 -24.30 27.98 -7.42
C GLU A 320 -24.66 29.17 -6.51
N LYS A 321 -25.54 28.98 -5.52
CA LYS A 321 -25.94 30.08 -4.62
C LYS A 321 -24.80 30.49 -3.71
N PRO A 322 -24.61 31.81 -3.49
CA PRO A 322 -23.70 32.29 -2.44
C PRO A 322 -24.10 31.69 -1.08
N GLY A 323 -23.11 31.33 -0.29
CA GLY A 323 -23.36 30.78 1.03
C GLY A 323 -22.05 30.34 1.72
N ILE A 324 -22.15 29.90 2.97
CA ILE A 324 -21.01 29.46 3.75
C ILE A 324 -20.82 27.95 3.57
N LEU A 325 -19.65 27.56 3.06
CA LEU A 325 -19.19 26.18 3.06
C LEU A 325 -18.16 26.00 4.19
N ALA A 326 -18.52 25.27 5.23
CA ALA A 326 -17.59 24.94 6.31
C ALA A 326 -16.74 23.73 5.91
N ILE A 327 -15.43 23.87 6.01
CA ILE A 327 -14.47 22.76 5.96
C ILE A 327 -14.01 22.53 7.40
N ILE A 328 -14.25 21.34 7.91
CA ILE A 328 -13.95 21.00 9.30
C ILE A 328 -13.08 19.73 9.33
N GLY A 329 -12.21 19.64 10.33
CA GLY A 329 -11.44 18.42 10.61
C GLY A 329 -9.96 18.49 10.28
N PRO A 330 -9.15 17.66 10.97
CA PRO A 330 -7.69 17.70 10.88
C PRO A 330 -7.17 17.31 9.48
N ASN A 331 -7.84 16.38 8.79
CA ASN A 331 -7.40 15.91 7.47
C ASN A 331 -7.61 16.93 6.33
N ALA A 332 -8.25 18.07 6.60
CA ALA A 332 -8.34 19.16 5.63
C ALA A 332 -6.98 19.83 5.36
N THR A 333 -6.14 19.95 6.38
CA THR A 333 -4.81 20.58 6.33
C THR A 333 -3.67 19.59 6.44
N ALA A 334 -3.86 18.49 7.18
CA ALA A 334 -2.88 17.44 7.43
C ALA A 334 -3.43 16.06 6.96
N PRO A 335 -3.71 15.88 5.65
CA PRO A 335 -4.28 14.63 5.15
C PRO A 335 -3.26 13.50 5.15
N CYS A 336 -3.74 12.26 5.25
CA CYS A 336 -2.95 11.08 5.02
C CYS A 336 -2.87 10.79 3.51
N PHE A 337 -1.76 11.14 2.88
CA PHE A 337 -1.53 10.88 1.46
C PHE A 337 -1.03 9.46 1.19
N GLN A 338 -0.31 8.85 2.13
CA GLN A 338 0.39 7.58 2.00
C GLN A 338 0.61 6.90 3.35
N GLY A 339 0.82 5.60 3.34
CA GLY A 339 1.31 4.82 4.47
C GLY A 339 2.76 4.36 4.28
N GLY A 340 3.22 3.49 5.18
CA GLY A 340 4.53 2.84 5.10
C GLY A 340 5.62 3.52 5.93
N THR A 341 6.74 2.82 6.05
CA THR A 341 7.94 3.28 6.77
C THR A 341 9.06 3.58 5.77
N PHE A 342 9.62 2.54 5.13
CA PHE A 342 10.67 2.70 4.13
C PHE A 342 10.14 2.95 2.71
N ALA A 343 8.91 2.52 2.44
CA ALA A 343 8.24 2.74 1.16
C ALA A 343 7.62 4.14 1.01
N LYS A 344 7.89 5.06 1.95
CA LYS A 344 7.41 6.45 1.87
C LYS A 344 8.14 7.24 0.79
N VAL A 345 7.34 8.00 0.06
CA VAL A 345 7.82 8.91 -0.97
C VAL A 345 7.92 10.32 -0.40
N ALA A 346 9.02 11.01 -0.66
CA ALA A 346 9.15 12.42 -0.37
C ALA A 346 8.36 13.25 -1.38
N LEU A 347 7.48 14.12 -0.89
CA LEU A 347 6.63 14.96 -1.73
C LEU A 347 7.29 16.29 -2.08
N SER A 348 6.99 16.81 -3.27
CA SER A 348 7.36 18.18 -3.61
C SER A 348 6.59 19.19 -2.74
N SER A 349 7.17 20.35 -2.51
CA SER A 349 6.53 21.45 -1.75
C SER A 349 5.28 22.05 -2.42
N GLY A 350 4.97 21.65 -3.65
CA GLY A 350 3.84 22.16 -4.42
C GLY A 350 2.58 21.29 -4.37
N VAL A 351 2.49 20.32 -3.45
CA VAL A 351 1.28 19.50 -3.29
C VAL A 351 0.18 20.33 -2.62
N THR A 352 -0.97 20.44 -3.31
CA THR A 352 -2.11 21.22 -2.83
C THR A 352 -2.88 20.43 -1.77
N SER A 353 -3.08 21.03 -0.59
CA SER A 353 -3.91 20.42 0.46
C SER A 353 -5.39 20.37 0.06
N PRO A 354 -6.19 19.46 0.64
CA PRO A 354 -7.64 19.45 0.42
C PRO A 354 -8.31 20.79 0.71
N LEU A 355 -7.97 21.44 1.84
CA LEU A 355 -8.51 22.75 2.19
C LEU A 355 -8.24 23.80 1.09
N GLN A 356 -7.00 23.88 0.60
CA GLN A 356 -6.65 24.84 -0.43
C GLN A 356 -7.41 24.55 -1.75
N ALA A 357 -7.45 23.29 -2.17
CA ALA A 357 -8.17 22.90 -3.39
C ALA A 357 -9.67 23.19 -3.31
N LEU A 358 -10.29 22.95 -2.14
CA LEU A 358 -11.70 23.24 -1.91
C LEU A 358 -11.95 24.77 -1.89
N ARG A 359 -11.05 25.55 -1.30
CA ARG A 359 -11.12 27.02 -1.38
C ARG A 359 -11.07 27.50 -2.83
N ASP A 360 -10.04 27.12 -3.56
CA ASP A 360 -9.85 27.53 -4.95
C ASP A 360 -11.07 27.20 -5.81
N ARG A 361 -11.68 26.03 -5.59
CA ARG A 361 -12.84 25.56 -6.35
C ARG A 361 -14.12 26.30 -5.98
N PHE A 362 -14.46 26.39 -4.70
CA PHE A 362 -15.76 26.86 -4.25
C PHE A 362 -15.83 28.39 -4.06
N GLU A 363 -14.73 29.05 -3.67
CA GLU A 363 -14.68 30.53 -3.68
C GLU A 363 -14.77 31.07 -5.11
N GLY A 364 -14.18 30.36 -6.09
CA GLY A 364 -14.38 30.67 -7.53
C GLY A 364 -15.82 30.58 -7.98
N GLN A 365 -16.70 29.89 -7.25
CA GLN A 365 -18.14 29.80 -7.47
C GLN A 365 -18.96 30.79 -6.60
N GLY A 366 -18.29 31.66 -5.83
CA GLY A 366 -18.93 32.67 -5.00
C GLY A 366 -19.37 32.19 -3.62
N LYS A 367 -18.93 31.01 -3.14
CA LYS A 367 -19.13 30.58 -1.76
C LYS A 367 -18.08 31.19 -0.84
N GLN A 368 -18.44 31.41 0.41
CA GLN A 368 -17.49 31.74 1.45
C GLN A 368 -16.99 30.44 2.11
N VAL A 369 -15.70 30.07 1.91
CA VAL A 369 -15.12 28.88 2.50
C VAL A 369 -14.49 29.21 3.85
N MET A 370 -15.01 28.63 4.94
CA MET A 370 -14.51 28.80 6.30
C MET A 370 -13.91 27.48 6.81
N PHE A 371 -12.93 27.57 7.69
CA PHE A 371 -12.23 26.41 8.23
C PHE A 371 -12.23 26.39 9.75
N ALA A 372 -12.42 25.20 10.34
CA ALA A 372 -12.15 24.91 11.74
C ALA A 372 -11.50 23.55 11.86
N GLN A 373 -10.45 23.43 12.67
CA GLN A 373 -9.72 22.17 12.84
C GLN A 373 -10.54 21.10 13.57
N GLY A 374 -11.35 21.48 14.56
CA GLY A 374 -12.22 20.63 15.34
C GLY A 374 -11.49 19.77 16.39
N VAL A 375 -10.50 19.01 15.97
CA VAL A 375 -9.60 18.22 16.85
C VAL A 375 -8.18 18.27 16.32
N ALA A 376 -7.22 18.05 17.19
CA ALA A 376 -5.82 17.94 16.78
C ALA A 376 -5.58 16.68 15.92
N ALA A 377 -4.61 16.74 15.01
CA ALA A 377 -4.09 15.54 14.36
C ALA A 377 -3.34 14.67 15.39
N GLU A 378 -3.68 13.38 15.44
CA GLU A 378 -3.13 12.47 16.47
C GLU A 378 -1.95 11.67 15.89
N HIS A 379 -0.84 12.36 15.66
CA HIS A 379 0.40 11.74 15.23
C HIS A 379 1.02 10.88 16.34
N ARG A 380 1.62 9.76 15.94
CA ARG A 380 2.43 8.93 16.85
C ARG A 380 3.68 9.68 17.32
N ILE A 381 4.33 10.39 16.40
CA ILE A 381 5.40 11.35 16.67
C ILE A 381 5.07 12.61 15.88
N PRO A 382 4.47 13.66 16.52
CA PRO A 382 4.17 14.91 15.83
C PRO A 382 5.43 15.51 15.21
N PRO A 383 5.47 15.76 13.89
CA PRO A 383 6.68 16.22 13.23
C PRO A 383 7.16 17.54 13.81
N LEU A 384 8.43 17.63 14.21
CA LEU A 384 9.00 18.88 14.68
C LEU A 384 8.91 19.99 13.62
N THR A 385 8.89 19.60 12.35
CA THR A 385 8.77 20.49 11.19
C THR A 385 7.42 21.18 11.04
N GLU A 386 6.43 20.88 11.87
CA GLU A 386 5.21 21.68 12.01
C GLU A 386 5.47 23.03 12.70
N LEU A 387 6.59 23.15 13.44
CA LEU A 387 7.06 24.40 13.98
C LEU A 387 7.90 25.16 12.95
N ALA A 388 7.93 26.48 13.07
CA ALA A 388 8.79 27.33 12.24
C ALA A 388 10.25 27.21 12.69
N LEU A 389 10.92 26.14 12.22
CA LEU A 389 12.30 25.82 12.60
C LEU A 389 13.32 26.69 11.88
N LEU A 390 14.33 27.13 12.58
CA LEU A 390 15.44 27.92 12.06
C LEU A 390 16.78 27.27 12.46
N THR A 391 17.73 27.26 11.52
CA THR A 391 19.14 26.90 11.74
C THR A 391 19.84 27.97 12.56
N ASP A 392 21.07 27.71 13.00
CA ASP A 392 21.93 28.67 13.69
C ASP A 392 22.16 29.95 12.85
N GLN A 393 22.07 29.84 11.53
CA GLN A 393 22.19 30.95 10.57
C GLN A 393 20.88 31.67 10.26
N GLY A 394 19.76 31.22 10.86
CA GLY A 394 18.42 31.78 10.63
C GLY A 394 17.77 31.34 9.33
N LEU A 395 18.25 30.28 8.69
CA LEU A 395 17.62 29.65 7.55
C LEU A 395 16.58 28.62 8.02
N PRO A 396 15.51 28.37 7.27
CA PRO A 396 14.58 27.30 7.61
C PRO A 396 15.28 25.94 7.67
N GLY A 397 14.99 25.12 8.71
CA GLY A 397 15.47 23.74 8.81
C GLY A 397 16.20 23.40 10.11
N ILE A 398 16.91 22.29 10.07
CA ILE A 398 17.64 21.67 11.18
C ILE A 398 19.10 21.48 10.76
N ASP A 399 20.04 22.04 11.50
CA ASP A 399 21.46 21.81 11.31
C ASP A 399 21.84 20.41 11.80
N LEU A 400 22.44 19.58 10.95
CA LEU A 400 23.05 18.31 11.33
C LEU A 400 24.55 18.38 11.29
N PHE A 401 25.18 17.99 12.37
CA PHE A 401 26.64 17.92 12.51
C PHE A 401 27.06 16.48 12.80
N PHE A 402 28.11 16.02 12.11
CA PHE A 402 28.65 14.67 12.22
C PHE A 402 30.04 14.70 12.82
N TYR A 403 30.22 13.97 13.91
CA TYR A 403 31.46 13.94 14.69
C TYR A 403 32.01 12.49 14.73
N PRO A 404 33.20 12.22 14.15
CA PRO A 404 33.86 10.90 14.33
C PRO A 404 34.31 10.66 15.79
N GLU A 405 34.62 11.73 16.50
CA GLU A 405 34.92 11.76 17.93
C GLU A 405 34.36 13.09 18.48
N LEU A 406 33.65 13.02 19.64
CA LEU A 406 32.88 14.15 20.16
C LEU A 406 33.73 15.39 20.54
N ASP A 407 34.98 15.15 20.89
CA ASP A 407 35.96 16.20 21.26
C ASP A 407 36.65 16.83 20.06
N LYS A 408 36.38 16.35 18.83
CA LYS A 408 36.93 16.90 17.58
C LYS A 408 35.90 17.77 16.85
N PRO A 409 36.33 18.61 15.92
CA PRO A 409 35.41 19.37 15.07
C PRO A 409 34.51 18.44 14.24
N ALA A 410 33.31 18.93 13.92
CA ALA A 410 32.42 18.24 12.99
C ALA A 410 33.10 18.05 11.63
N VAL A 411 33.03 16.87 11.06
CA VAL A 411 33.62 16.51 9.75
C VAL A 411 32.66 16.73 8.60
N HIS A 412 31.38 16.85 8.90
CA HIS A 412 30.33 17.16 7.93
C HIS A 412 29.22 17.97 8.60
N HIS A 413 28.60 18.86 7.83
CA HIS A 413 27.44 19.64 8.20
C HIS A 413 26.46 19.66 7.02
N GLU A 414 25.18 19.44 7.31
CA GLU A 414 24.09 19.60 6.33
C GLU A 414 22.83 20.16 7.00
N VAL A 415 21.94 20.77 6.21
CA VAL A 415 20.64 21.24 6.67
C VAL A 415 19.57 20.26 6.22
N ARG A 416 18.69 19.86 7.13
CA ARG A 416 17.62 18.91 6.87
C ARG A 416 16.25 19.54 7.17
N HIS A 417 15.21 19.01 6.50
CA HIS A 417 13.81 19.45 6.62
C HIS A 417 12.87 18.32 7.07
N ALA A 418 13.42 17.29 7.68
CA ALA A 418 12.68 16.16 8.24
C ALA A 418 13.09 15.93 9.70
N SER A 419 12.16 15.41 10.50
CA SER A 419 12.39 15.06 11.91
C SER A 419 12.45 13.53 12.13
N SER A 420 12.55 12.75 11.05
CA SER A 420 12.88 11.34 11.05
C SER A 420 13.98 11.11 10.03
N LEU A 421 15.15 10.75 10.52
CA LEU A 421 16.39 10.68 9.75
C LEU A 421 16.95 9.26 9.82
N ILE A 422 17.32 8.69 8.66
CA ILE A 422 17.82 7.32 8.57
C ILE A 422 19.09 7.32 7.70
N TRP A 423 20.08 6.53 8.08
CA TRP A 423 21.32 6.28 7.33
C TRP A 423 21.56 4.78 7.24
N PHE A 424 21.73 4.31 6.03
CA PHE A 424 22.10 2.92 5.73
C PHE A 424 23.54 2.85 5.27
N LYS A 425 24.32 1.91 5.81
CA LYS A 425 25.68 1.55 5.42
C LYS A 425 26.70 2.69 5.52
N ASP A 426 26.43 3.87 4.94
CA ASP A 426 27.35 5.00 4.91
C ASP A 426 26.70 6.24 5.53
N MET A 427 27.51 6.98 6.30
CA MET A 427 27.10 8.22 6.95
C MET A 427 28.03 9.36 6.56
N PRO A 428 27.49 10.54 6.21
CA PRO A 428 28.30 11.68 5.75
C PRO A 428 29.46 12.03 6.68
N GLY A 429 30.69 12.08 6.12
CA GLY A 429 31.90 12.40 6.85
C GLY A 429 32.43 11.29 7.79
N ILE A 430 31.61 10.32 8.16
CA ILE A 430 31.97 9.19 9.05
C ILE A 430 32.33 7.95 8.23
N GLY A 431 31.68 7.75 7.08
CA GLY A 431 31.93 6.62 6.20
C GLY A 431 31.09 5.40 6.53
N ASN A 432 31.63 4.21 6.22
CA ASN A 432 30.92 2.94 6.32
C ASN A 432 30.64 2.55 7.76
N LEU A 433 29.39 2.52 8.15
CA LEU A 433 28.93 2.19 9.51
C LEU A 433 29.31 0.76 9.97
N LEU A 434 29.46 -0.19 9.04
CA LEU A 434 29.92 -1.55 9.36
C LEU A 434 31.41 -1.62 9.66
N MET A 435 32.16 -0.60 9.27
CA MET A 435 33.61 -0.48 9.48
C MET A 435 33.95 0.52 10.60
N LEU A 436 32.92 1.09 11.25
CA LEU A 436 33.13 2.06 12.32
C LEU A 436 33.89 1.42 13.48
N ASP A 437 35.05 1.99 13.81
CA ASP A 437 35.88 1.61 14.95
C ASP A 437 35.69 2.68 16.04
N GLY A 438 35.03 2.28 17.14
CA GLY A 438 34.68 3.19 18.23
C GLY A 438 33.29 3.79 18.12
N LYS A 439 33.10 4.97 18.71
CA LYS A 439 31.82 5.70 18.74
C LYS A 439 31.95 7.02 17.99
N ALA A 440 30.97 7.30 17.16
CA ALA A 440 30.80 8.61 16.56
C ALA A 440 29.50 9.27 17.12
N THR A 441 29.26 10.53 16.79
CA THR A 441 28.10 11.27 17.31
C THR A 441 27.48 12.11 16.19
N ILE A 442 26.15 12.16 16.20
CA ILE A 442 25.36 13.11 15.40
C ILE A 442 24.73 14.13 16.35
N LYS A 443 24.77 15.42 15.98
CA LYS A 443 23.98 16.46 16.63
C LYS A 443 23.03 17.09 15.64
N ALA A 444 21.74 17.12 15.99
CA ALA A 444 20.72 17.87 15.29
C ALA A 444 20.37 19.10 16.11
N ARG A 445 20.53 20.30 15.53
CA ARG A 445 20.30 21.57 16.22
C ARG A 445 19.32 22.44 15.46
N THR A 446 18.40 23.06 16.17
CA THR A 446 17.42 23.98 15.59
C THR A 446 16.86 24.93 16.62
N HIS A 447 16.24 26.00 16.15
CA HIS A 447 15.56 26.99 17.00
C HIS A 447 14.12 27.18 16.53
N PHE A 448 13.23 27.47 17.45
CA PHE A 448 11.90 27.97 17.13
C PHE A 448 11.45 29.01 18.14
N VAL A 449 10.39 29.74 17.84
CA VAL A 449 9.74 30.65 18.76
C VAL A 449 8.42 30.03 19.19
N ALA A 450 8.22 29.83 20.50
CA ALA A 450 6.97 29.34 21.04
C ALA A 450 5.83 30.31 20.70
N GLU A 451 4.83 29.87 19.98
CA GLU A 451 3.69 30.72 19.57
C GLU A 451 2.70 30.94 20.72
N ARG A 452 2.63 30.00 21.66
CA ARG A 452 1.67 29.96 22.77
C ARG A 452 2.35 29.67 24.10
N CYS A 453 1.77 30.18 25.18
CA CYS A 453 2.11 29.75 26.54
C CYS A 453 1.52 28.37 26.79
N GLY A 454 2.30 27.49 27.41
CA GLY A 454 1.78 26.16 27.78
C GLY A 454 2.84 25.08 27.80
N GLU A 455 2.37 23.85 28.01
CA GLU A 455 3.22 22.67 28.06
C GLU A 455 3.47 22.14 26.64
N TYR A 456 4.72 22.19 26.22
CA TYR A 456 5.19 21.56 24.97
C TYR A 456 5.68 20.16 25.29
N ARG A 457 5.18 19.15 24.54
CA ARG A 457 5.58 17.75 24.67
C ARG A 457 6.55 17.38 23.57
N PHE A 458 7.80 17.08 23.95
CA PHE A 458 8.84 16.64 23.04
C PHE A 458 8.90 15.13 22.96
N TYR A 459 9.16 14.61 21.78
CA TYR A 459 9.33 13.19 21.46
C TYR A 459 10.78 12.96 21.07
N VAL A 460 11.41 11.95 21.66
CA VAL A 460 12.84 11.66 21.51
C VAL A 460 13.07 10.18 21.33
N GLY A 461 13.70 9.80 20.24
CA GLY A 461 14.05 8.41 19.97
C GLY A 461 15.14 8.25 18.93
N GLY A 462 15.71 7.06 18.87
CA GLY A 462 16.78 6.71 17.94
C GLY A 462 17.27 5.29 18.13
N THR A 463 18.18 4.88 17.27
CA THR A 463 18.82 3.55 17.38
C THR A 463 19.99 3.51 18.37
N GLY A 464 20.48 4.69 18.75
CA GLY A 464 21.55 4.89 19.75
C GLY A 464 21.01 5.46 21.06
N GLU A 465 21.92 5.89 21.93
CA GLU A 465 21.58 6.76 23.05
C GLU A 465 21.34 8.18 22.53
N VAL A 466 20.16 8.74 22.82
CA VAL A 466 19.75 10.09 22.35
C VAL A 466 19.52 10.99 23.55
N VAL A 467 20.18 12.16 23.57
CA VAL A 467 20.00 13.21 24.57
C VAL A 467 19.32 14.41 23.93
N LEU A 468 18.22 14.88 24.51
CA LEU A 468 17.60 16.15 24.16
C LEU A 468 18.01 17.21 25.15
N ASN A 469 18.65 18.26 24.66
CA ASN A 469 18.91 19.51 25.38
C ASN A 469 17.94 20.59 24.89
N VAL A 470 17.35 21.33 25.84
CA VAL A 470 16.51 22.50 25.58
C VAL A 470 17.16 23.71 26.27
N ASN A 471 17.53 24.73 25.50
CA ASN A 471 18.27 25.89 25.95
C ASN A 471 19.53 25.51 26.78
N GLY A 472 20.27 24.50 26.28
CA GLY A 472 21.50 24.00 26.90
C GLY A 472 21.30 23.15 28.18
N GLN A 473 20.05 22.80 28.54
CA GLN A 473 19.75 21.93 29.68
C GLN A 473 19.21 20.61 29.21
N CYS A 474 19.75 19.48 29.68
CA CYS A 474 19.22 18.15 29.39
C CYS A 474 17.77 18.03 29.88
N LEU A 475 16.86 17.76 28.97
CA LEU A 475 15.44 17.52 29.26
C LEU A 475 15.12 16.03 29.30
N ALA A 476 15.72 15.22 28.40
CA ALA A 476 15.43 13.82 28.30
C ALA A 476 16.63 13.02 27.74
N THR A 477 16.73 11.77 28.14
CA THR A 477 17.68 10.79 27.55
C THR A 477 16.93 9.51 27.21
N PHE A 478 17.08 9.05 25.97
CA PHE A 478 16.53 7.81 25.46
C PHE A 478 17.65 6.83 25.15
N ASP A 479 17.57 5.60 25.70
CA ASP A 479 18.55 4.53 25.42
C ASP A 479 18.02 3.54 24.40
N GLY A 480 18.25 3.84 23.12
CA GLY A 480 17.92 2.94 22.01
C GLY A 480 18.87 1.74 21.89
N MET A 481 20.03 1.75 22.56
CA MET A 481 20.99 0.64 22.54
C MET A 481 20.51 -0.55 23.36
N SER A 482 19.85 -0.31 24.48
CA SER A 482 19.37 -1.35 25.41
C SER A 482 18.13 -2.11 24.91
N LEU A 483 17.48 -1.66 23.84
CA LEU A 483 16.29 -2.31 23.30
C LEU A 483 16.65 -3.67 22.64
N GLU A 484 15.91 -4.71 22.97
CA GLU A 484 16.13 -6.08 22.44
C GLU A 484 15.82 -6.23 20.94
N ALA A 485 15.12 -5.28 20.32
CA ALA A 485 14.81 -5.32 18.90
C ALA A 485 16.06 -5.18 18.02
N ASP A 486 16.08 -5.89 16.89
CA ASP A 486 17.12 -5.69 15.88
C ASP A 486 17.06 -4.26 15.29
N ILE A 487 18.10 -3.88 14.54
CA ILE A 487 18.22 -2.53 14.00
C ILE A 487 17.04 -2.18 13.05
N MET A 488 16.58 -3.13 12.25
CA MET A 488 15.46 -2.91 11.33
C MET A 488 14.14 -2.78 12.09
N GLY A 489 13.93 -3.59 13.13
CA GLY A 489 12.78 -3.45 14.02
C GLY A 489 12.74 -2.07 14.71
N LYS A 490 13.88 -1.57 15.20
CA LYS A 490 13.96 -0.22 15.79
C LYS A 490 13.60 0.88 14.78
N LEU A 491 14.13 0.79 13.56
CA LEU A 491 13.84 1.76 12.49
C LEU A 491 12.36 1.74 12.07
N MET A 492 11.73 0.58 12.05
CA MET A 492 10.32 0.45 11.67
C MET A 492 9.37 0.89 12.78
N GLN A 493 9.65 0.49 14.02
CA GLN A 493 8.80 0.79 15.17
C GLN A 493 9.02 2.19 15.75
N THR A 494 10.13 2.82 15.43
CA THR A 494 10.54 4.15 15.95
C THR A 494 10.24 4.35 17.45
N PRO A 495 10.83 3.48 18.35
CA PRO A 495 10.59 3.59 19.78
C PRO A 495 11.09 4.94 20.30
N HIS A 496 10.32 5.54 21.22
CA HIS A 496 10.60 6.87 21.74
C HIS A 496 10.09 7.05 23.16
N ILE A 497 10.56 8.11 23.81
CA ILE A 497 10.01 8.64 25.07
C ILE A 497 9.47 10.04 24.84
N THR A 498 8.68 10.52 25.78
CA THR A 498 8.18 11.90 25.79
C THR A 498 8.71 12.66 27.02
N ALA A 499 8.93 13.96 26.84
CA ALA A 499 9.30 14.87 27.94
C ALA A 499 8.59 16.20 27.74
N ASN A 500 8.13 16.80 28.85
CA ASN A 500 7.34 18.01 28.82
C ASN A 500 8.15 19.22 29.29
N ARG A 501 7.91 20.37 28.67
CA ARG A 501 8.51 21.65 29.05
C ARG A 501 7.49 22.77 28.93
N TRP A 502 7.30 23.56 29.98
CA TRP A 502 6.52 24.77 29.90
C TRP A 502 7.31 25.85 29.16
N LEU A 503 6.68 26.52 28.18
CA LEU A 503 7.25 27.65 27.42
C LEU A 503 6.27 28.81 27.43
N GLU A 504 6.84 30.05 27.41
CA GLU A 504 6.04 31.26 27.28
C GLU A 504 5.92 31.67 25.80
N ALA A 505 4.80 32.30 25.43
CA ALA A 505 4.62 32.82 24.07
C ALA A 505 5.71 33.86 23.76
N GLY A 506 6.30 33.78 22.57
CA GLY A 506 7.43 34.60 22.14
C GLY A 506 8.80 34.14 22.67
N GLN A 507 8.86 33.09 23.47
CA GLN A 507 10.11 32.53 23.94
C GLN A 507 10.88 31.87 22.79
N LYS A 508 12.14 32.29 22.57
CA LYS A 508 13.06 31.60 21.68
C LYS A 508 13.57 30.34 22.37
N VAL A 509 13.44 29.19 21.67
CA VAL A 509 13.81 27.86 22.16
C VAL A 509 14.88 27.27 21.26
N GLU A 510 16.01 26.87 21.84
CA GLU A 510 17.05 26.11 21.20
C GLU A 510 16.86 24.64 21.53
N LEU A 511 16.85 23.81 20.53
CA LEU A 511 16.81 22.34 20.63
C LEU A 511 18.10 21.74 20.10
N GLU A 512 18.71 20.86 20.87
CA GLU A 512 19.83 20.01 20.43
C GLU A 512 19.52 18.57 20.77
N PHE A 513 19.50 17.71 19.74
CA PHE A 513 19.42 16.25 19.86
C PHE A 513 20.81 15.69 19.57
N GLU A 514 21.39 15.00 20.53
CA GLU A 514 22.68 14.34 20.38
C GLU A 514 22.48 12.83 20.39
N MET A 515 22.94 12.12 19.35
CA MET A 515 22.87 10.67 19.27
C MET A 515 24.26 10.05 19.11
N GLY A 516 24.62 9.16 20.05
CA GLY A 516 25.77 8.28 19.93
C GLY A 516 25.50 7.17 18.91
N ILE A 517 26.45 6.93 18.00
CA ILE A 517 26.41 5.88 17.00
C ILE A 517 27.58 4.91 17.19
N ALA A 518 27.35 3.63 16.95
CA ALA A 518 28.32 2.55 17.01
C ALA A 518 28.28 1.74 15.72
N ARG A 519 29.15 0.75 15.61
CA ARG A 519 29.13 -0.16 14.46
C ARG A 519 27.77 -0.82 14.27
N SER A 520 27.09 -0.56 13.13
CA SER A 520 25.78 -1.10 12.79
C SER A 520 25.56 -1.08 11.27
N LEU A 521 24.54 -1.81 10.79
CA LEU A 521 24.10 -1.75 9.40
C LEU A 521 23.42 -0.39 9.08
N ALA A 522 22.73 0.19 10.03
CA ALA A 522 21.98 1.41 9.87
C ALA A 522 21.85 2.17 11.20
N HIS A 523 21.54 3.44 11.12
CA HIS A 523 21.14 4.27 12.25
C HIS A 523 19.93 5.13 11.89
N GLY A 524 19.13 5.44 12.90
CA GLY A 524 18.01 6.36 12.79
C GLY A 524 17.90 7.26 14.01
N LEU A 525 17.51 8.50 13.75
CA LEU A 525 17.21 9.53 14.76
C LEU A 525 15.83 10.12 14.42
N TRP A 526 14.91 10.08 15.35
CA TRP A 526 13.58 10.66 15.20
C TRP A 526 13.21 11.50 16.42
N PHE A 527 12.57 12.60 16.14
CA PHE A 527 12.17 13.56 17.16
C PHE A 527 10.94 14.36 16.73
N GLY A 528 10.22 14.90 17.70
CA GLY A 528 8.99 15.62 17.43
C GLY A 528 8.63 16.58 18.54
N CYS A 529 7.60 17.39 18.30
CA CYS A 529 7.06 18.27 19.31
C CYS A 529 5.56 18.49 19.09
N GLN A 530 4.78 18.30 20.13
CA GLN A 530 3.39 18.70 20.21
C GLN A 530 3.28 20.01 20.98
N ALA A 531 2.91 21.07 20.27
CA ALA A 531 2.62 22.37 20.89
C ALA A 531 1.27 22.32 21.66
N PRO A 532 1.05 23.22 22.64
CA PRO A 532 -0.23 23.36 23.31
C PRO A 532 -1.36 23.61 22.31
N GLN A 533 -2.44 22.87 22.43
CA GLN A 533 -3.64 23.02 21.59
C GLN A 533 -4.60 24.08 22.18
N GLU A 534 -5.53 24.55 21.38
CA GLU A 534 -6.66 25.35 21.85
C GLU A 534 -7.66 24.45 22.58
N ASP A 535 -8.17 24.87 23.72
CA ASP A 535 -9.08 24.07 24.53
C ASP A 535 -10.49 23.96 23.92
N ASP A 536 -10.83 24.83 22.96
CA ASP A 536 -12.18 24.99 22.41
C ASP A 536 -12.30 24.62 20.92
N LEU A 537 -11.34 23.87 20.34
CA LEU A 537 -11.34 23.46 18.92
C LEU A 537 -12.66 22.80 18.51
N LEU A 538 -13.19 21.90 19.33
CA LEU A 538 -14.44 21.22 19.07
C LEU A 538 -15.64 22.18 19.07
N GLU A 539 -15.69 23.09 20.02
CA GLU A 539 -16.76 24.09 20.11
C GLU A 539 -16.71 25.09 18.94
N GLN A 540 -15.54 25.49 18.51
CA GLN A 540 -15.35 26.33 17.31
C GLN A 540 -15.89 25.61 16.06
N ALA A 541 -15.60 24.31 15.90
CA ALA A 541 -16.08 23.50 14.79
C ALA A 541 -17.61 23.37 14.79
N VAL A 542 -18.22 23.08 15.96
CA VAL A 542 -19.66 23.00 16.12
C VAL A 542 -20.34 24.33 15.83
N ALA A 543 -19.79 25.44 16.34
CA ALA A 543 -20.32 26.79 16.07
C ALA A 543 -20.26 27.14 14.57
N LEU A 544 -19.16 26.77 13.89
CA LEU A 544 -19.05 26.97 12.45
C LEU A 544 -20.07 26.10 11.70
N ALA A 545 -20.25 24.86 12.09
CA ALA A 545 -21.23 23.95 11.47
C ALA A 545 -22.66 24.50 11.57
N GLN A 546 -23.03 25.11 12.70
CA GLN A 546 -24.39 25.67 12.91
C GLN A 546 -24.74 26.83 11.97
N VAL A 547 -23.75 27.59 11.54
CA VAL A 547 -23.97 28.77 10.67
C VAL A 547 -23.74 28.48 9.18
N ALA A 548 -23.15 27.33 8.85
CA ALA A 548 -22.83 26.95 7.48
C ALA A 548 -24.06 26.40 6.73
N ASP A 549 -24.14 26.69 5.43
CA ASP A 549 -25.16 26.12 4.52
C ASP A 549 -24.89 24.65 4.20
N ALA A 550 -23.61 24.25 4.23
CA ALA A 550 -23.15 22.87 4.09
C ALA A 550 -21.78 22.69 4.80
N VAL A 551 -21.49 21.48 5.20
CA VAL A 551 -20.24 21.10 5.89
C VAL A 551 -19.53 19.98 5.12
N VAL A 552 -18.22 20.14 4.91
CA VAL A 552 -17.32 19.05 4.53
C VAL A 552 -16.44 18.74 5.75
N LEU A 553 -16.70 17.62 6.39
CA LEU A 553 -16.01 17.16 7.59
C LEU A 553 -14.95 16.12 7.21
N MET A 554 -13.67 16.44 7.37
CA MET A 554 -12.54 15.59 6.96
C MET A 554 -11.88 14.95 8.17
N VAL A 555 -12.03 13.63 8.28
CA VAL A 555 -11.47 12.80 9.35
C VAL A 555 -10.71 11.60 8.80
N GLY A 556 -9.83 11.02 9.60
CA GLY A 556 -9.08 9.84 9.17
C GLY A 556 -7.76 9.68 9.90
N GLU A 557 -6.86 8.96 9.23
CA GLU A 557 -5.54 8.64 9.74
C GLU A 557 -4.55 9.80 9.51
N THR A 558 -3.44 9.74 10.23
CA THR A 558 -2.28 10.65 10.04
C THR A 558 -1.20 10.00 9.18
N ALA A 559 -0.22 10.77 8.74
CA ALA A 559 0.84 10.30 7.85
C ALA A 559 1.78 9.24 8.46
N ASP A 560 1.68 8.98 9.74
CA ASP A 560 2.40 7.93 10.48
C ASP A 560 1.53 6.74 10.89
N ALA A 561 0.34 6.63 10.34
CA ALA A 561 -0.50 5.43 10.36
C ALA A 561 -0.13 4.45 9.23
N GLY A 562 -0.69 3.23 9.23
CA GLY A 562 -0.41 2.23 8.22
C GLY A 562 1.07 1.86 8.18
N LEU A 563 1.57 1.24 9.25
CA LEU A 563 3.00 0.96 9.42
C LEU A 563 3.36 -0.45 8.95
N GLU A 564 4.55 -0.57 8.41
CA GLU A 564 5.23 -1.86 8.25
C GLU A 564 5.69 -2.38 9.63
N SER A 565 5.58 -3.68 9.85
CA SER A 565 5.88 -4.42 11.09
C SER A 565 4.91 -4.17 12.27
N VAL A 566 3.80 -3.50 12.06
CA VAL A 566 2.78 -3.27 13.11
C VAL A 566 1.39 -3.41 12.52
N ASP A 567 0.59 -4.33 13.05
CA ASP A 567 -0.84 -4.42 12.74
C ASP A 567 -1.65 -3.45 13.61
N ARG A 568 -2.84 -3.08 13.14
CA ARG A 568 -3.78 -2.21 13.86
C ARG A 568 -4.40 -2.95 15.05
N ALA A 569 -4.85 -2.19 16.04
CA ALA A 569 -5.54 -2.73 17.21
C ALA A 569 -7.08 -2.70 17.08
N THR A 570 -7.62 -1.85 16.20
CA THR A 570 -9.05 -1.60 16.05
C THR A 570 -9.36 -1.00 14.69
N THR A 571 -10.64 -1.05 14.31
CA THR A 571 -11.17 -0.37 13.12
C THR A 571 -11.81 1.00 13.45
N HIS A 572 -11.82 1.40 14.71
CA HIS A 572 -12.39 2.69 15.12
C HIS A 572 -11.46 3.86 14.76
N LEU A 573 -12.06 5.00 14.44
CA LEU A 573 -11.37 6.28 14.50
C LEU A 573 -11.00 6.61 15.96
N SER A 574 -10.15 7.60 16.18
CA SER A 574 -9.89 8.06 17.53
C SER A 574 -11.16 8.62 18.18
N ARG A 575 -11.27 8.49 19.50
CA ARG A 575 -12.43 8.99 20.26
C ARG A 575 -12.73 10.47 20.00
N ASN A 576 -11.68 11.29 19.84
CA ASN A 576 -11.84 12.72 19.57
C ASN A 576 -12.43 12.95 18.17
N GLN A 577 -12.01 12.19 17.18
CA GLN A 577 -12.58 12.27 15.83
C GLN A 577 -14.01 11.74 15.78
N GLU A 578 -14.32 10.63 16.45
CA GLU A 578 -15.71 10.12 16.54
C GLU A 578 -16.66 11.13 17.22
N GLU A 579 -16.19 11.79 18.28
CA GLU A 579 -16.98 12.84 18.95
C GLU A 579 -17.15 14.06 18.05
N LEU A 580 -16.11 14.48 17.33
CA LEU A 580 -16.20 15.55 16.33
C LEU A 580 -17.27 15.22 15.26
N VAL A 581 -17.25 14.00 14.72
CA VAL A 581 -18.24 13.56 13.72
C VAL A 581 -19.66 13.65 14.27
N ARG A 582 -19.90 13.06 15.44
CA ARG A 582 -21.26 13.09 16.06
C ARG A 582 -21.74 14.52 16.32
N ARG A 583 -20.89 15.37 16.91
CA ARG A 583 -21.26 16.75 17.25
C ARG A 583 -21.51 17.62 16.03
N VAL A 584 -20.68 17.49 14.98
CA VAL A 584 -20.84 18.26 13.75
C VAL A 584 -22.06 17.79 12.95
N CYS A 585 -22.31 16.48 12.81
CA CYS A 585 -23.52 15.96 12.15
C CYS A 585 -24.80 16.37 12.87
N ALA A 586 -24.81 16.32 14.20
CA ALA A 586 -25.95 16.81 15.01
C ALA A 586 -26.18 18.34 14.85
N ALA A 587 -25.10 19.13 14.65
CA ALA A 587 -25.20 20.58 14.46
C ALA A 587 -25.64 20.99 13.06
N ASN A 588 -25.35 20.19 12.03
CA ASN A 588 -25.72 20.46 10.64
C ASN A 588 -26.02 19.16 9.88
N SER A 589 -27.31 18.95 9.53
CA SER A 589 -27.74 17.77 8.78
C SER A 589 -27.24 17.71 7.34
N LYS A 590 -26.67 18.80 6.81
CA LYS A 590 -26.03 18.85 5.48
C LYS A 590 -24.53 18.64 5.59
N THR A 591 -24.13 17.63 6.33
CA THR A 591 -22.72 17.27 6.51
C THR A 591 -22.33 16.14 5.58
N VAL A 592 -21.24 16.36 4.82
CA VAL A 592 -20.51 15.37 4.05
C VAL A 592 -19.29 14.97 4.85
N VAL A 593 -19.22 13.72 5.28
CA VAL A 593 -18.03 13.15 5.92
C VAL A 593 -17.08 12.63 4.83
N VAL A 594 -15.87 13.14 4.80
CA VAL A 594 -14.77 12.68 3.95
C VAL A 594 -13.82 11.86 4.82
N LEU A 595 -13.79 10.57 4.55
CA LEU A 595 -13.05 9.57 5.32
C LEU A 595 -11.71 9.24 4.64
N ASN A 596 -10.61 9.67 5.27
CA ASN A 596 -9.25 9.50 4.74
C ASN A 596 -8.48 8.42 5.50
N VAL A 597 -8.77 7.16 5.18
CA VAL A 597 -8.20 5.95 5.79
C VAL A 597 -7.90 4.92 4.71
N ALA A 598 -7.02 3.95 4.97
CA ALA A 598 -6.70 2.87 4.03
C ALA A 598 -6.94 1.47 4.61
N HIS A 599 -8.05 1.30 5.28
CA HIS A 599 -8.59 0.04 5.79
C HIS A 599 -10.09 0.20 6.07
N PRO A 600 -10.86 -0.88 6.24
CA PRO A 600 -12.22 -0.77 6.73
C PRO A 600 -12.28 -0.16 8.14
N VAL A 601 -13.19 0.77 8.35
CA VAL A 601 -13.40 1.41 9.66
C VAL A 601 -14.85 1.23 10.12
N ASP A 602 -15.04 1.32 11.44
CA ASP A 602 -16.38 1.42 12.03
C ASP A 602 -17.03 2.75 11.62
N ILE A 603 -18.25 2.66 11.10
CA ILE A 603 -18.98 3.82 10.54
C ILE A 603 -20.15 4.28 11.41
N VAL A 604 -20.36 3.69 12.59
CA VAL A 604 -21.50 4.00 13.47
C VAL A 604 -21.54 5.49 13.84
N CYS A 605 -20.37 6.11 14.06
CA CYS A 605 -20.33 7.54 14.35
C CYS A 605 -20.76 8.44 13.17
N MET A 606 -20.92 7.89 11.97
CA MET A 606 -21.26 8.60 10.73
C MET A 606 -22.71 8.37 10.28
N GLU A 607 -23.53 7.67 11.07
CA GLU A 607 -24.91 7.31 10.68
C GLU A 607 -25.81 8.53 10.43
N GLU A 608 -25.55 9.66 11.10
CA GLU A 608 -26.29 10.91 10.92
C GLU A 608 -25.74 11.79 9.77
N ALA A 609 -24.65 11.40 9.10
CA ALA A 609 -24.11 12.16 7.99
C ALA A 609 -24.99 12.02 6.73
N ALA A 610 -25.27 13.14 6.05
CA ALA A 610 -26.01 13.12 4.78
C ALA A 610 -25.26 12.39 3.67
N SER A 611 -23.94 12.50 3.67
CA SER A 611 -23.07 11.78 2.73
C SER A 611 -21.79 11.31 3.43
N VAL A 612 -21.29 10.15 2.98
CA VAL A 612 -20.00 9.60 3.42
C VAL A 612 -19.19 9.24 2.17
N LEU A 613 -18.04 9.89 2.00
CA LEU A 613 -17.11 9.67 0.90
C LEU A 613 -15.79 9.13 1.42
N LEU A 614 -15.49 7.89 1.11
CA LEU A 614 -14.21 7.25 1.44
C LEU A 614 -13.18 7.58 0.36
N THR A 615 -12.01 8.09 0.76
CA THR A 615 -10.97 8.53 -0.18
C THR A 615 -9.73 7.66 -0.19
N TRP A 616 -9.58 6.72 0.73
CA TRP A 616 -8.39 5.91 0.96
C TRP A 616 -7.17 6.81 1.26
N TYR A 617 -5.96 6.38 0.85
CA TYR A 617 -4.79 7.26 0.70
C TYR A 617 -4.66 7.63 -0.78
N PRO A 618 -5.08 8.81 -1.18
CA PRO A 618 -5.28 9.12 -2.59
C PRO A 618 -4.04 9.66 -3.31
N GLY A 619 -2.88 9.65 -2.63
CA GLY A 619 -1.66 10.20 -3.21
C GLY A 619 -1.65 11.73 -3.35
N GLN A 620 -0.66 12.26 -4.06
CA GLN A 620 -0.39 13.70 -4.08
C GLN A 620 -1.47 14.56 -4.78
N GLN A 621 -2.36 13.96 -5.58
CA GLN A 621 -3.44 14.68 -6.26
C GLN A 621 -4.76 14.67 -5.46
N PHE A 622 -4.70 14.42 -4.16
CA PHE A 622 -5.87 14.35 -3.29
C PHE A 622 -6.73 15.61 -3.36
N GLY A 623 -6.13 16.79 -3.11
CA GLY A 623 -6.89 18.05 -3.08
C GLY A 623 -7.67 18.30 -4.38
N PRO A 624 -7.03 18.36 -5.56
CA PRO A 624 -7.70 18.53 -6.84
C PRO A 624 -8.76 17.46 -7.13
N ALA A 625 -8.47 16.19 -6.89
CA ALA A 625 -9.41 15.09 -7.10
C ALA A 625 -10.65 15.22 -6.20
N LEU A 626 -10.46 15.51 -4.90
CA LEU A 626 -11.56 15.70 -3.96
C LEU A 626 -12.44 16.89 -4.37
N ALA A 627 -11.83 18.03 -4.72
CA ALA A 627 -12.56 19.21 -5.13
C ALA A 627 -13.42 18.92 -6.38
N SER A 628 -12.87 18.18 -7.37
CA SER A 628 -13.58 17.83 -8.59
C SER A 628 -14.73 16.82 -8.34
N VAL A 629 -14.57 15.89 -7.40
CA VAL A 629 -15.63 14.96 -7.02
C VAL A 629 -16.74 15.69 -6.26
N LEU A 630 -16.40 16.46 -5.22
CA LEU A 630 -17.40 17.17 -4.43
C LEU A 630 -18.19 18.22 -5.24
N SER A 631 -17.57 18.84 -6.25
CA SER A 631 -18.25 19.78 -7.16
C SER A 631 -19.07 19.11 -8.27
N GLY A 632 -18.89 17.81 -8.49
CA GLY A 632 -19.55 17.06 -9.56
C GLY A 632 -18.90 17.20 -10.94
N ASP A 633 -17.70 17.79 -11.04
CA ASP A 633 -16.91 17.81 -12.27
C ASP A 633 -16.46 16.41 -12.65
N ARG A 634 -16.24 15.56 -11.64
CA ARG A 634 -15.96 14.12 -11.76
C ARG A 634 -16.95 13.33 -10.93
N GLU A 635 -17.16 12.09 -11.31
CA GLU A 635 -18.00 11.16 -10.58
C GLU A 635 -17.17 10.35 -9.58
N PRO A 636 -17.67 10.09 -8.33
CA PRO A 636 -17.09 9.10 -7.45
C PRO A 636 -17.37 7.72 -8.04
N GLY A 637 -16.42 7.21 -8.82
CA GLY A 637 -16.61 5.95 -9.57
C GLY A 637 -16.13 4.70 -8.83
N GLY A 638 -15.71 4.85 -7.55
CA GLY A 638 -15.12 3.77 -6.79
C GLY A 638 -16.13 2.73 -6.31
N ARG A 639 -15.66 1.48 -6.19
CA ARG A 639 -16.36 0.34 -5.60
C ARG A 639 -15.45 -0.29 -4.55
N LEU A 640 -16.01 -0.72 -3.42
CA LEU A 640 -15.23 -1.28 -2.32
C LEU A 640 -14.48 -2.55 -2.77
N PRO A 641 -13.14 -2.59 -2.63
CA PRO A 641 -12.38 -3.81 -2.84
C PRO A 641 -12.32 -4.70 -1.60
N VAL A 642 -12.97 -4.29 -0.51
CA VAL A 642 -13.03 -4.96 0.79
C VAL A 642 -14.39 -4.71 1.44
N THR A 643 -14.84 -5.65 2.27
CA THR A 643 -16.11 -5.56 3.02
C THR A 643 -15.94 -4.69 4.26
N PHE A 644 -16.92 -3.83 4.53
CA PHE A 644 -17.06 -3.07 5.77
C PHE A 644 -18.11 -3.75 6.65
N ALA A 645 -17.69 -4.39 7.73
CA ALA A 645 -18.60 -5.04 8.68
C ALA A 645 -19.44 -4.01 9.45
N ARG A 646 -20.54 -4.45 10.07
CA ARG A 646 -21.32 -3.61 11.01
C ARG A 646 -20.68 -3.54 12.37
N GLN A 647 -19.96 -4.58 12.76
CA GLN A 647 -19.24 -4.70 14.03
C GLN A 647 -18.00 -5.55 13.84
N GLU A 648 -17.00 -5.36 14.68
CA GLU A 648 -15.68 -5.98 14.55
C GLU A 648 -15.75 -7.52 14.59
N GLU A 649 -16.70 -8.09 15.36
CA GLU A 649 -16.93 -9.53 15.51
C GLU A 649 -17.46 -10.22 14.25
N ASP A 650 -17.98 -9.48 13.29
CA ASP A 650 -18.49 -10.03 12.03
C ASP A 650 -17.38 -10.45 11.08
N TYR A 651 -16.17 -9.87 11.22
CA TYR A 651 -15.04 -10.25 10.37
C TYR A 651 -14.63 -11.71 10.57
N PRO A 652 -14.35 -12.47 9.50
CA PRO A 652 -13.93 -13.87 9.61
C PRO A 652 -12.58 -14.01 10.30
N VAL A 653 -11.73 -13.03 10.17
CA VAL A 653 -10.38 -12.97 10.76
C VAL A 653 -10.23 -11.63 11.49
N TRP A 654 -10.10 -11.70 12.79
CA TRP A 654 -9.85 -10.53 13.62
C TRP A 654 -8.39 -10.48 14.09
N SER A 655 -7.93 -11.52 14.79
CA SER A 655 -6.57 -11.55 15.32
C SER A 655 -5.54 -11.94 14.25
N LEU A 656 -4.48 -11.17 14.16
CA LEU A 656 -3.29 -11.45 13.36
C LEU A 656 -2.08 -11.84 14.23
N THR A 657 -2.32 -12.13 15.52
CA THR A 657 -1.27 -12.51 16.45
C THR A 657 -1.05 -14.02 16.39
N PRO A 658 0.17 -14.49 16.05
CA PRO A 658 0.49 -15.91 16.07
C PRO A 658 0.39 -16.51 17.48
N ALA A 659 0.10 -17.80 17.56
CA ALA A 659 0.17 -18.56 18.80
C ALA A 659 1.61 -18.61 19.37
N ALA A 660 1.78 -19.08 20.60
CA ALA A 660 3.09 -19.13 21.26
C ALA A 660 4.15 -19.97 20.53
N ASN A 661 3.73 -20.95 19.71
CA ASN A 661 4.60 -21.74 18.85
C ASN A 661 4.96 -21.04 17.52
N GLY A 662 4.41 -19.87 17.28
CA GLY A 662 4.58 -19.08 16.05
C GLY A 662 3.56 -19.38 14.96
N ASP A 663 2.63 -20.31 15.13
CA ASP A 663 1.62 -20.66 14.14
C ASP A 663 0.48 -19.62 14.12
N LEU A 664 0.10 -19.23 12.91
CA LEU A 664 -1.10 -18.46 12.61
C LEU A 664 -1.98 -19.30 11.69
N GLU A 665 -3.04 -19.87 12.28
CA GLU A 665 -3.96 -20.73 11.58
C GLU A 665 -4.88 -19.94 10.64
N TYR A 666 -5.09 -20.43 9.41
CA TYR A 666 -6.00 -19.85 8.43
C TYR A 666 -7.34 -20.62 8.46
N HIS A 667 -8.01 -20.52 9.61
CA HIS A 667 -9.25 -21.28 9.91
C HIS A 667 -10.41 -20.99 8.94
N GLU A 668 -10.46 -19.77 8.40
CA GLU A 668 -11.48 -19.35 7.46
C GLU A 668 -11.36 -20.08 6.12
N GLY A 669 -10.16 -20.58 5.80
CA GLY A 669 -9.89 -21.30 4.57
C GLY A 669 -10.26 -20.49 3.33
N TRP A 670 -11.05 -21.08 2.42
CA TRP A 670 -11.52 -20.43 1.21
C TRP A 670 -12.47 -19.23 1.49
N TRP A 671 -13.14 -19.21 2.65
CA TRP A 671 -14.15 -18.21 3.02
C TRP A 671 -13.54 -16.95 3.67
N VAL A 672 -12.59 -16.34 2.98
CA VAL A 672 -12.00 -15.05 3.36
C VAL A 672 -12.84 -13.88 2.83
N GLY A 673 -12.84 -12.75 3.55
CA GLY A 673 -13.56 -11.54 3.16
C GLY A 673 -15.06 -11.75 2.94
N TYR A 674 -15.63 -11.11 1.92
CA TYR A 674 -17.07 -11.19 1.59
C TYR A 674 -17.59 -12.62 1.45
N ARG A 675 -16.75 -13.58 1.05
CA ARG A 675 -17.13 -14.99 0.91
C ARG A 675 -17.61 -15.56 2.23
N SER A 676 -17.01 -15.14 3.35
CA SER A 676 -17.45 -15.52 4.68
C SER A 676 -18.77 -14.86 5.09
N PHE A 677 -18.96 -13.58 4.77
CA PHE A 677 -20.23 -12.88 5.05
C PHE A 677 -21.38 -13.55 4.33
N VAL A 678 -21.24 -13.83 3.05
CA VAL A 678 -22.23 -14.55 2.25
C VAL A 678 -22.49 -15.96 2.79
N ALA A 679 -21.43 -16.72 3.12
CA ALA A 679 -21.54 -18.09 3.61
C ALA A 679 -22.23 -18.20 4.98
N ARG A 680 -22.06 -17.18 5.83
CA ARG A 680 -22.69 -17.09 7.17
C ARG A 680 -24.03 -16.35 7.20
N ASP A 681 -24.48 -15.84 6.03
CA ASP A 681 -25.68 -14.99 5.91
C ASP A 681 -25.62 -13.74 6.81
N ILE A 682 -24.44 -13.10 6.87
CA ILE A 682 -24.20 -11.86 7.62
C ILE A 682 -24.24 -10.67 6.67
N HIS A 683 -25.14 -9.70 6.95
CA HIS A 683 -25.21 -8.48 6.17
C HIS A 683 -24.22 -7.44 6.69
N PRO A 684 -23.17 -7.08 5.92
CA PRO A 684 -22.22 -6.05 6.32
C PRO A 684 -22.85 -4.66 6.33
N ALA A 685 -22.12 -3.66 6.79
CA ALA A 685 -22.49 -2.26 6.60
C ALA A 685 -22.43 -1.88 5.12
N PHE A 686 -21.35 -2.28 4.45
CA PHE A 686 -21.19 -2.17 3.00
C PHE A 686 -20.46 -3.40 2.47
N GLY A 687 -21.05 -4.09 1.52
CA GLY A 687 -20.49 -5.30 0.95
C GLY A 687 -19.37 -5.04 -0.06
N PHE A 688 -18.65 -6.09 -0.39
CA PHE A 688 -17.66 -6.08 -1.47
C PHE A 688 -18.28 -5.63 -2.80
N GLY A 689 -17.58 -4.75 -3.50
CA GLY A 689 -18.06 -4.19 -4.77
C GLY A 689 -19.03 -3.02 -4.61
N TYR A 690 -19.48 -2.68 -3.39
CA TYR A 690 -20.42 -1.58 -3.16
C TYR A 690 -19.79 -0.21 -3.41
N GLY A 691 -20.62 0.70 -3.92
CA GLY A 691 -20.33 2.12 -4.08
C GLY A 691 -21.38 2.79 -4.94
N GLN A 692 -21.77 4.02 -4.56
CA GLN A 692 -22.71 4.83 -5.32
C GLN A 692 -22.00 5.71 -6.32
N GLY A 693 -22.68 6.05 -7.40
CA GLY A 693 -22.31 7.11 -8.33
C GLY A 693 -23.33 8.24 -8.33
N TYR A 694 -23.05 9.31 -9.07
CA TYR A 694 -24.04 10.37 -9.34
C TYR A 694 -24.96 9.99 -10.51
N ALA A 695 -24.53 9.07 -11.38
CA ALA A 695 -25.33 8.50 -12.44
C ALA A 695 -25.99 7.19 -11.97
N LEU A 696 -27.13 6.87 -12.61
CA LEU A 696 -27.88 5.64 -12.34
C LEU A 696 -27.87 4.74 -13.58
N PHE A 697 -27.76 3.44 -13.32
CA PHE A 697 -27.67 2.42 -14.37
C PHE A 697 -28.72 1.33 -14.20
N ASP A 698 -29.15 0.80 -15.34
CA ASP A 698 -30.10 -0.30 -15.40
C ASP A 698 -29.49 -1.46 -16.20
N TYR A 699 -29.73 -2.69 -15.72
CA TYR A 699 -29.23 -3.92 -16.31
C TYR A 699 -30.37 -4.70 -16.96
N ALA A 700 -30.21 -5.09 -18.19
CA ALA A 700 -31.19 -5.83 -18.95
C ALA A 700 -30.55 -6.87 -19.87
N SER A 701 -31.36 -7.85 -20.32
CA SER A 701 -31.00 -8.77 -21.40
C SER A 701 -29.70 -9.54 -21.21
N LEU A 702 -29.67 -10.44 -20.21
CA LEU A 702 -28.56 -11.38 -20.05
C LEU A 702 -28.63 -12.45 -21.13
N GLY A 703 -27.53 -12.60 -21.88
CA GLY A 703 -27.31 -13.67 -22.85
C GLY A 703 -26.08 -14.48 -22.51
N VAL A 704 -26.15 -15.77 -22.73
CA VAL A 704 -25.00 -16.69 -22.64
C VAL A 704 -24.82 -17.36 -23.98
N ASN A 705 -23.59 -17.41 -24.48
CA ASN A 705 -23.20 -18.02 -25.72
C ASN A 705 -21.99 -18.93 -25.51
N GLY A 706 -21.94 -20.11 -26.10
CA GLY A 706 -20.89 -21.09 -25.90
C GLY A 706 -21.45 -22.46 -25.45
N GLU A 707 -20.80 -23.53 -25.86
CA GLU A 707 -21.23 -24.92 -25.59
C GLU A 707 -20.33 -25.60 -24.53
N CYS A 708 -19.23 -24.94 -24.12
CA CYS A 708 -18.28 -25.52 -23.15
C CYS A 708 -17.63 -24.47 -22.25
N VAL A 709 -17.08 -24.93 -21.14
CA VAL A 709 -16.39 -24.08 -20.12
C VAL A 709 -15.19 -23.31 -20.65
N ASN A 710 -14.63 -23.72 -21.81
CA ASN A 710 -13.47 -23.03 -22.40
C ASN A 710 -13.87 -21.88 -23.33
N ASP A 711 -15.13 -21.76 -23.70
CA ASP A 711 -15.63 -20.77 -24.67
C ASP A 711 -17.01 -20.23 -24.25
N LEU A 712 -17.13 -19.76 -23.04
CA LEU A 712 -18.36 -19.20 -22.51
C LEU A 712 -18.31 -17.68 -22.53
N GLU A 713 -19.09 -17.08 -23.45
CA GLU A 713 -19.35 -15.64 -23.45
C GLU A 713 -20.62 -15.33 -22.67
N VAL A 714 -20.52 -14.39 -21.75
CA VAL A 714 -21.66 -13.81 -21.01
C VAL A 714 -21.82 -12.36 -21.43
N ALA A 715 -22.98 -11.98 -21.95
CA ALA A 715 -23.27 -10.65 -22.44
C ALA A 715 -24.45 -10.02 -21.67
N ILE A 716 -24.26 -8.80 -21.17
CA ILE A 716 -25.28 -8.04 -20.42
C ILE A 716 -25.46 -6.66 -21.05
N SER A 717 -26.70 -6.20 -21.15
CA SER A 717 -27.01 -4.86 -21.60
C SER A 717 -27.03 -3.90 -20.42
N LEU A 718 -26.25 -2.83 -20.49
CA LEU A 718 -26.15 -1.77 -19.49
C LEU A 718 -26.64 -0.46 -20.09
N SER A 719 -27.52 0.26 -19.37
CA SER A 719 -28.07 1.55 -19.78
C SER A 719 -27.84 2.60 -18.70
N ASN A 720 -27.32 3.76 -19.06
CA ASN A 720 -27.32 4.94 -18.19
C ASN A 720 -28.69 5.62 -18.25
N ILE A 721 -29.46 5.51 -17.17
CA ILE A 721 -30.85 6.05 -17.10
C ILE A 721 -30.89 7.47 -16.51
N SER A 722 -29.75 8.08 -16.22
CA SER A 722 -29.65 9.41 -15.66
C SER A 722 -29.41 10.49 -16.73
N SER A 723 -29.55 11.76 -16.34
CA SER A 723 -29.32 12.93 -17.19
C SER A 723 -27.85 13.35 -17.32
N ARG A 724 -26.92 12.61 -16.67
CA ARG A 724 -25.48 12.90 -16.69
C ARG A 724 -24.69 11.67 -17.14
N ALA A 725 -23.49 11.91 -17.67
CA ALA A 725 -22.55 10.83 -17.91
C ALA A 725 -22.06 10.25 -16.59
N GLY A 726 -21.76 8.96 -16.56
CA GLY A 726 -21.25 8.30 -15.36
C GLY A 726 -20.51 7.01 -15.65
N LYS A 727 -19.94 6.46 -14.60
CA LYS A 727 -19.20 5.21 -14.59
C LYS A 727 -19.98 4.14 -13.84
N GLU A 728 -20.07 2.95 -14.43
CA GLU A 728 -20.54 1.74 -13.76
C GLU A 728 -19.45 0.66 -13.77
N VAL A 729 -19.44 -0.18 -12.72
CA VAL A 729 -18.63 -1.38 -12.67
C VAL A 729 -19.55 -2.59 -12.68
N VAL A 730 -19.61 -3.25 -13.83
CA VAL A 730 -20.42 -4.48 -14.00
C VAL A 730 -19.64 -5.63 -13.39
N GLN A 731 -20.22 -6.28 -12.37
CA GLN A 731 -19.57 -7.34 -11.59
C GLN A 731 -20.29 -8.67 -11.88
N LEU A 732 -19.51 -9.69 -12.24
CA LEU A 732 -20.01 -11.03 -12.49
C LEU A 732 -19.47 -11.98 -11.42
N TYR A 733 -20.40 -12.56 -10.68
CA TYR A 733 -20.13 -13.56 -9.66
C TYR A 733 -20.64 -14.93 -10.10
N LEU A 734 -20.03 -15.97 -9.59
CA LEU A 734 -20.41 -17.35 -9.83
C LEU A 734 -20.73 -18.02 -8.48
N LEU A 735 -21.98 -18.44 -8.31
CA LEU A 735 -22.39 -19.32 -7.23
C LEU A 735 -22.20 -20.77 -7.69
N GLU A 736 -21.37 -21.51 -6.99
CA GLU A 736 -20.99 -22.88 -7.30
C GLU A 736 -22.08 -23.88 -6.89
N PRO A 737 -22.09 -25.12 -7.45
CA PRO A 737 -22.98 -26.17 -7.00
C PRO A 737 -22.87 -26.40 -5.50
N GLN A 738 -24.03 -26.44 -4.80
CA GLN A 738 -24.08 -26.68 -3.36
C GLN A 738 -23.60 -28.09 -3.05
N GLU A 739 -22.62 -28.20 -2.18
CA GLU A 739 -22.15 -29.45 -1.59
C GLU A 739 -22.82 -29.71 -0.24
N GLU A 740 -23.15 -30.97 0.04
CA GLU A 740 -23.70 -31.35 1.34
C GLU A 740 -22.66 -31.04 2.45
N ASP A 741 -23.10 -30.45 3.55
CA ASP A 741 -22.28 -30.08 4.70
C ASP A 741 -21.22 -28.97 4.49
N LEU A 742 -21.11 -28.34 3.31
CA LEU A 742 -20.22 -27.18 3.11
C LEU A 742 -21.01 -25.86 2.98
N PRO A 743 -20.45 -24.74 3.48
CA PRO A 743 -21.02 -23.42 3.22
C PRO A 743 -21.04 -23.11 1.72
N ILE A 744 -21.97 -22.24 1.31
CA ILE A 744 -22.07 -21.81 -0.08
C ILE A 744 -20.77 -21.17 -0.56
N ARG A 745 -20.45 -21.37 -1.84
CA ARG A 745 -19.27 -20.83 -2.48
C ARG A 745 -19.68 -19.84 -3.57
N LEU A 746 -19.50 -18.57 -3.28
CA LEU A 746 -19.71 -17.45 -4.20
C LEU A 746 -18.39 -16.72 -4.43
N SER A 747 -18.04 -16.47 -5.69
CA SER A 747 -16.81 -15.75 -6.00
C SER A 747 -16.94 -14.84 -7.23
N LEU A 748 -16.27 -13.69 -7.20
CA LEU A 748 -16.07 -12.83 -8.36
C LEU A 748 -15.28 -13.59 -9.45
N LYS A 749 -15.77 -13.56 -10.69
CA LYS A 749 -15.11 -14.21 -11.82
C LYS A 749 -14.77 -13.24 -12.97
N ALA A 750 -15.48 -12.12 -13.05
CA ALA A 750 -15.17 -11.09 -14.02
C ALA A 750 -15.74 -9.73 -13.58
N PHE A 751 -15.19 -8.66 -14.10
CA PHE A 751 -15.71 -7.31 -13.94
C PHE A 751 -15.33 -6.45 -15.14
N GLU A 752 -16.08 -5.37 -15.38
CA GLU A 752 -15.77 -4.41 -16.41
C GLU A 752 -16.19 -3.01 -15.99
N SER A 753 -15.27 -2.05 -16.14
CA SER A 753 -15.52 -0.63 -15.87
C SER A 753 -16.01 0.07 -17.15
N VAL A 754 -17.21 0.63 -17.10
CA VAL A 754 -17.89 1.19 -18.26
C VAL A 754 -18.25 2.65 -18.02
N HIS A 755 -17.90 3.53 -18.95
CA HIS A 755 -18.28 4.93 -18.93
C HIS A 755 -19.36 5.20 -19.98
N LEU A 756 -20.56 5.60 -19.55
CA LEU A 756 -21.67 5.92 -20.47
C LEU A 756 -22.11 7.36 -20.36
N LYS A 757 -22.36 7.96 -21.53
CA LYS A 757 -23.07 9.26 -21.61
C LYS A 757 -24.51 9.11 -21.09
N ALA A 758 -25.12 10.22 -20.72
CA ALA A 758 -26.53 10.27 -20.37
C ALA A 758 -27.42 9.59 -21.44
N GLY A 759 -28.26 8.65 -21.02
CA GLY A 759 -29.18 7.91 -21.90
C GLY A 759 -28.50 6.89 -22.83
N ALA A 760 -27.18 6.72 -22.77
CA ALA A 760 -26.47 5.74 -23.62
C ALA A 760 -26.62 4.32 -23.10
N GLN A 761 -26.54 3.37 -24.01
CA GLN A 761 -26.60 1.94 -23.75
C GLN A 761 -25.38 1.23 -24.36
N GLN A 762 -24.88 0.17 -23.70
CA GLN A 762 -23.78 -0.65 -24.17
C GLN A 762 -23.98 -2.11 -23.76
N THR A 763 -23.56 -3.04 -24.62
CA THR A 763 -23.45 -4.46 -24.24
C THR A 763 -22.06 -4.70 -23.66
N VAL A 764 -21.99 -5.17 -22.42
CA VAL A 764 -20.78 -5.62 -21.73
C VAL A 764 -20.65 -7.13 -21.96
N ARG A 765 -19.44 -7.60 -22.27
CA ARG A 765 -19.15 -9.00 -22.56
C ARG A 765 -18.05 -9.52 -21.68
N PHE A 766 -18.25 -10.71 -21.14
CA PHE A 766 -17.26 -11.43 -20.34
C PHE A 766 -16.94 -12.76 -21.01
N GLN A 767 -15.67 -13.13 -21.01
CA GLN A 767 -15.21 -14.46 -21.41
C GLN A 767 -14.82 -15.25 -20.16
N LEU A 768 -15.50 -16.36 -19.92
CA LEU A 768 -15.18 -17.26 -18.83
C LEU A 768 -14.47 -18.49 -19.41
N GLY A 769 -13.32 -18.84 -18.82
CA GLY A 769 -12.57 -20.05 -19.14
C GLY A 769 -12.80 -21.17 -18.12
N ALA A 770 -12.21 -22.33 -18.36
CA ALA A 770 -12.32 -23.50 -17.46
C ALA A 770 -11.87 -23.21 -16.02
N ASP A 771 -10.93 -22.30 -15.83
CA ASP A 771 -10.48 -21.89 -14.47
C ASP A 771 -11.62 -21.32 -13.61
N ALA A 772 -12.65 -20.71 -14.21
CA ALA A 772 -13.81 -20.20 -13.50
C ALA A 772 -14.65 -21.30 -12.83
N PHE A 773 -14.61 -22.52 -13.38
CA PHE A 773 -15.39 -23.69 -12.99
C PHE A 773 -14.54 -24.79 -12.37
N SER A 774 -13.29 -24.51 -12.04
CA SER A 774 -12.33 -25.49 -11.55
C SER A 774 -11.79 -25.12 -10.17
N ARG A 775 -11.43 -26.15 -9.39
CA ARG A 775 -10.78 -26.03 -8.08
C ARG A 775 -9.53 -26.91 -8.06
N TRP A 776 -8.58 -26.55 -7.22
CA TRP A 776 -7.42 -27.39 -6.96
C TRP A 776 -7.82 -28.66 -6.20
N ASP A 777 -7.34 -29.79 -6.65
CA ASP A 777 -7.46 -31.09 -5.98
C ASP A 777 -6.07 -31.52 -5.52
N ALA A 778 -5.81 -31.47 -4.22
CA ALA A 778 -4.51 -31.79 -3.63
C ALA A 778 -4.13 -33.27 -3.76
N VAL A 779 -5.12 -34.19 -3.90
CA VAL A 779 -4.87 -35.62 -4.09
C VAL A 779 -4.43 -35.92 -5.53
N LEU A 780 -5.07 -35.25 -6.49
CA LEU A 780 -4.74 -35.39 -7.91
C LEU A 780 -3.62 -34.44 -8.36
N ASN A 781 -3.21 -33.53 -7.50
CA ASN A 781 -2.22 -32.47 -7.74
C ASN A 781 -2.49 -31.69 -9.06
N ARG A 782 -3.74 -31.28 -9.26
CA ARG A 782 -4.18 -30.52 -10.44
C ARG A 782 -5.52 -29.84 -10.23
N LYS A 783 -5.86 -28.84 -11.05
CA LYS A 783 -7.20 -28.31 -11.13
C LYS A 783 -8.18 -29.32 -11.70
N VAL A 784 -9.33 -29.46 -11.08
CA VAL A 784 -10.43 -30.34 -11.51
C VAL A 784 -11.69 -29.51 -11.75
N LEU A 785 -12.38 -29.83 -12.83
CA LEU A 785 -13.66 -29.21 -13.15
C LEU A 785 -14.73 -29.68 -12.14
N VAL A 786 -15.44 -28.73 -11.56
CA VAL A 786 -16.59 -28.97 -10.68
C VAL A 786 -17.84 -29.02 -11.55
N CYS A 787 -18.50 -30.18 -11.60
CA CYS A 787 -19.71 -30.37 -12.39
C CYS A 787 -20.95 -30.10 -11.52
N GLY A 788 -22.02 -29.59 -12.15
CA GLY A 788 -23.28 -29.35 -11.47
C GLY A 788 -23.95 -28.05 -11.86
N ARG A 789 -24.94 -27.63 -11.05
CA ARG A 789 -25.71 -26.43 -11.31
C ARG A 789 -25.06 -25.20 -10.67
N TYR A 790 -24.74 -24.24 -11.52
CA TYR A 790 -24.21 -22.93 -11.17
C TYR A 790 -25.26 -21.82 -11.32
N GLU A 791 -25.07 -20.70 -10.60
CA GLU A 791 -25.76 -19.45 -10.92
C GLU A 791 -24.75 -18.36 -11.28
N LEU A 792 -24.94 -17.76 -12.44
CA LEU A 792 -24.31 -16.50 -12.81
C LEU A 792 -25.10 -15.36 -12.17
N LEU A 793 -24.42 -14.50 -11.43
CA LEU A 793 -24.98 -13.35 -10.74
C LEU A 793 -24.29 -12.10 -11.24
N ILE A 794 -25.05 -11.17 -11.83
CA ILE A 794 -24.50 -9.90 -12.34
C ILE A 794 -25.21 -8.74 -11.66
N GLY A 795 -24.44 -7.76 -11.20
CA GLY A 795 -24.99 -6.62 -10.50
C GLY A 795 -23.95 -5.55 -10.18
N HIS A 796 -24.38 -4.64 -9.30
CA HIS A 796 -23.61 -3.50 -8.82
C HIS A 796 -22.61 -3.87 -7.71
N SER A 797 -22.92 -4.90 -6.93
CA SER A 797 -22.07 -5.42 -5.84
C SER A 797 -22.46 -6.86 -5.53
N VAL A 798 -21.75 -7.50 -4.60
CA VAL A 798 -22.09 -8.84 -4.11
C VAL A 798 -23.49 -8.90 -3.47
N ASP A 799 -23.95 -7.80 -2.86
CA ASP A 799 -25.24 -7.70 -2.17
C ASP A 799 -26.34 -7.06 -3.06
N ASP A 800 -26.00 -6.52 -4.22
CA ASP A 800 -26.91 -5.87 -5.16
C ASP A 800 -26.82 -6.51 -6.54
N ILE A 801 -27.50 -7.66 -6.68
CA ILE A 801 -27.55 -8.45 -7.90
C ILE A 801 -28.78 -8.11 -8.74
N SER A 802 -28.55 -7.57 -9.92
CA SER A 802 -29.58 -7.15 -10.86
C SER A 802 -30.13 -8.30 -11.71
N VAL A 803 -29.27 -9.23 -12.11
CA VAL A 803 -29.66 -10.34 -13.01
C VAL A 803 -29.04 -11.65 -12.56
N ARG A 804 -29.84 -12.74 -12.69
CA ARG A 804 -29.44 -14.10 -12.35
C ARG A 804 -29.71 -15.04 -13.52
N LEU A 805 -28.80 -16.00 -13.75
CA LEU A 805 -28.99 -17.06 -14.74
C LEU A 805 -28.41 -18.37 -14.23
N GLN A 806 -29.18 -19.45 -14.33
CA GLN A 806 -28.69 -20.80 -14.03
C GLN A 806 -27.98 -21.40 -15.25
N LEU A 807 -26.94 -22.17 -15.00
CA LEU A 807 -26.31 -23.01 -16.03
C LEU A 807 -25.81 -24.32 -15.41
N ASP A 808 -25.94 -25.41 -16.17
CA ASP A 808 -25.45 -26.72 -15.77
C ASP A 808 -24.11 -27.02 -16.46
N VAL A 809 -23.09 -27.37 -15.68
CA VAL A 809 -21.77 -27.79 -16.15
C VAL A 809 -21.73 -29.32 -16.13
N GLU A 810 -21.57 -29.93 -17.31
CA GLU A 810 -21.58 -31.39 -17.48
C GLU A 810 -20.17 -32.01 -17.34
N LYS A 811 -20.11 -33.31 -17.09
CA LYS A 811 -18.86 -34.07 -17.17
C LYS A 811 -18.26 -33.94 -18.57
N GLY A 812 -17.03 -33.47 -18.64
CA GLY A 812 -16.36 -33.18 -19.94
C GLY A 812 -16.41 -31.70 -20.35
N GLY A 813 -17.00 -30.82 -19.51
CA GLY A 813 -16.98 -29.39 -19.71
C GLY A 813 -18.05 -28.82 -20.64
N GLY A 814 -19.04 -29.61 -21.03
CA GLY A 814 -20.22 -29.09 -21.73
C GLY A 814 -21.06 -28.18 -20.85
N ILE A 815 -21.67 -27.15 -21.43
CA ILE A 815 -22.54 -26.19 -20.72
C ILE A 815 -23.95 -26.27 -21.33
N ARG A 816 -24.95 -26.28 -20.43
CA ARG A 816 -26.35 -26.03 -20.80
C ARG A 816 -26.82 -24.78 -20.03
N ALA A 817 -27.24 -23.79 -20.80
CA ALA A 817 -28.07 -22.69 -20.27
C ALA A 817 -29.55 -23.03 -20.53
N PRO A 818 -30.50 -22.59 -19.69
CA PRO A 818 -31.94 -22.87 -19.84
C PRO A 818 -32.51 -22.28 -21.10
#